data_b22c7047239d79cb5d4fca81db49dfb5
#
_entry.id   b22c7047239d79cb5d4fca81db49dfb5
#
_cell.length_a   1.000
_cell.length_b   1.000
_cell.length_c   1.000
_cell.angle_alpha   90.00
_cell.angle_beta   90.00
_cell.angle_gamma   90.00
#
_symmetry.space_group_name_H-M   'P 1'
#
loop_
_entity.id
_entity.type
_entity.pdbx_description
1 polymer ?
#
loop_
_entity_poly.entity_id
_entity_poly.type
_entity_poly.pdbx_seq_one_letter_code
_entity_poly.pdbx_strand_id
1 'polypeptide(L)'
;MGAPLIEDKRWSIDLEKRIQEEHYSDSEIYNQRYAFNPKSGKEIFVVDTPPPYPSGTWHIGAVAQYSMIDVIARSQRLLGKEVYFPWGVDRNGINIEFTVEKNTGRKMKTFERAEFLDLCRDTIEEYTQAMRETAARVGLSCDFDKEYLTDSDEYRGVSQSIFVDLFKRGDIVEDLRPNIYDPVEGTTIADAEVERLRRKSKLIDIRWTTEDGVDVVISTTRPELICACGVVVVHPDDDRYQHLIGKKIVLPVETEGRSKSVEITTHPSVKSEFGSGVLMVCSFGDQNDVAVFRELGLMPFQAIDLEGNMTEVSGPYVGMKVAEARERVIDDLSSANRIVNIIEKEQDVPVSERGKNPVEIILLKEWYVRQTHIQDRMRELIEDMEFHPIRNKQFLLDWMDNISIDWPISRRRWYHTEVPIWYSEDGEKIITPPAGVYVQPWREGPPTGSRVLDRESREDLGSWDDLSSQLGQVIGEEKVFDTWMDSSNSNLYVSGYLSDPELFSKAFPTGIRPQGKEIVRTWLYYTLLKSALLLDSPGFKHVWIDGLGMDPWGRKMSKSLGNGIDANSVLECGAGGRTGSWKIRGPDKVVNLRANKIGSECFRLWKACDAQVGDDFQINPEDIEQKYFGVLTKLFNVARFSSQFDVPSDLEKLPTNLAPEDEWILSEFQLVMQRVEKAWQEIDIYTAAQSLKNFSTGVLASHWLEMVKSRLYDGDNSAAWTLHRMVRDLLDAFSPICPFFSHYLSSTLYERSAVDADSFPTISLNFELDGWTEITESVMIFNSEVWRMKKEQGLSLNTEISDIIVPDNLLALKVPLTRMHKLTD
;
A
#
# COMPACT_ATOMS: atom_id res chain seq x y z
N MET A 1 4.62 31.84 42.32
CA MET A 1 4.72 31.14 41.03
C MET A 1 6.15 30.67 40.87
N GLY A 2 6.37 29.38 40.72
CA GLY A 2 7.65 28.77 40.36
C GLY A 2 8.03 29.11 38.89
N ALA A 3 9.28 28.88 38.52
CA ALA A 3 9.63 28.86 37.12
C ALA A 3 8.88 27.68 36.43
N PRO A 4 8.39 27.85 35.17
CA PRO A 4 7.68 26.76 34.50
C PRO A 4 8.59 25.55 34.32
N LEU A 5 8.09 24.34 34.58
CA LEU A 5 8.85 23.10 34.41
C LEU A 5 9.28 22.91 32.92
N ILE A 6 8.46 23.41 32.00
CA ILE A 6 8.82 23.41 30.57
C ILE A 6 9.64 24.66 30.28
N GLU A 7 10.94 24.51 30.13
CA GLU A 7 11.88 25.63 29.88
C GLU A 7 11.77 26.16 28.44
N ASP A 8 11.51 25.29 27.44
CA ASP A 8 11.36 25.68 26.05
C ASP A 8 10.17 26.66 25.90
N LYS A 9 10.40 27.77 25.18
CA LYS A 9 9.37 28.83 25.06
C LYS A 9 8.28 28.48 24.05
N ARG A 10 8.54 27.58 23.11
CA ARG A 10 7.64 27.18 22.04
C ARG A 10 8.06 25.82 21.45
N TRP A 11 7.11 25.09 20.86
CA TRP A 11 7.43 23.98 20.00
C TRP A 11 8.24 24.43 18.79
N SER A 12 9.27 23.68 18.42
CA SER A 12 10.11 23.97 17.26
C SER A 12 10.67 22.67 16.68
N ILE A 13 11.07 22.70 15.43
CA ILE A 13 11.64 21.52 14.77
C ILE A 13 13.00 21.14 15.35
N ASP A 14 13.77 22.10 15.84
CA ASP A 14 15.03 21.81 16.56
C ASP A 14 14.78 21.10 17.89
N LEU A 15 13.71 21.48 18.62
CA LEU A 15 13.29 20.77 19.82
C LEU A 15 12.83 19.35 19.49
N GLU A 16 11.97 19.20 18.48
CA GLU A 16 11.51 17.89 18.00
C GLU A 16 12.70 16.98 17.64
N LYS A 17 13.66 17.51 16.88
CA LYS A 17 14.85 16.75 16.49
C LYS A 17 15.68 16.29 17.68
N ARG A 18 15.89 17.16 18.68
CA ARG A 18 16.58 16.80 19.93
C ARG A 18 15.85 15.65 20.65
N ILE A 19 14.53 15.72 20.76
CA ILE A 19 13.73 14.68 21.41
C ILE A 19 13.82 13.36 20.64
N GLN A 20 13.79 13.41 19.31
CA GLN A 20 13.98 12.24 18.46
C GLN A 20 15.37 11.61 18.68
N GLU A 21 16.41 12.43 18.67
CA GLU A 21 17.79 11.97 18.90
C GLU A 21 17.94 11.35 20.29
N GLU A 22 17.36 11.93 21.31
CA GLU A 22 17.35 11.38 22.69
C GLU A 22 16.56 10.07 22.75
N HIS A 23 15.41 9.97 22.08
CA HIS A 23 14.54 8.80 22.04
C HIS A 23 15.19 7.60 21.35
N TYR A 24 16.02 7.85 20.32
CA TYR A 24 16.70 6.80 19.54
C TYR A 24 18.20 6.63 19.93
N SER A 25 18.78 7.51 20.74
CA SER A 25 20.20 7.46 21.11
C SER A 25 20.55 6.21 21.93
N ASP A 26 19.59 5.72 22.69
CA ASP A 26 19.69 4.47 23.41
C ASP A 26 18.83 3.42 22.71
N SER A 27 19.44 2.70 21.79
CA SER A 27 18.77 1.65 21.02
C SER A 27 18.21 0.53 21.89
N GLU A 28 18.84 0.25 23.04
CA GLU A 28 18.38 -0.77 23.97
C GLU A 28 17.06 -0.33 24.63
N ILE A 29 16.97 0.91 25.11
CA ILE A 29 15.73 1.45 25.69
C ILE A 29 14.62 1.55 24.64
N TYR A 30 14.95 1.99 23.43
CA TYR A 30 13.97 2.06 22.32
C TYR A 30 13.42 0.68 21.99
N ASN A 31 14.31 -0.29 21.77
CA ASN A 31 13.93 -1.63 21.39
C ASN A 31 13.13 -2.32 22.51
N GLN A 32 13.51 -2.16 23.78
CA GLN A 32 12.75 -2.68 24.93
C GLN A 32 11.32 -2.09 25.00
N ARG A 33 11.15 -0.79 24.68
CA ARG A 33 9.84 -0.12 24.70
C ARG A 33 8.86 -0.72 23.69
N TYR A 34 9.33 -1.08 22.52
CA TYR A 34 8.52 -1.62 21.44
C TYR A 34 8.71 -3.10 21.19
N ALA A 35 9.52 -3.76 22.00
CA ALA A 35 9.76 -5.20 21.94
C ALA A 35 8.45 -5.98 22.13
N PHE A 36 8.23 -6.94 21.24
CA PHE A 36 7.11 -7.84 21.32
C PHE A 36 7.34 -8.92 22.37
N ASN A 37 6.40 -9.08 23.29
CA ASN A 37 6.45 -10.12 24.33
C ASN A 37 5.27 -11.11 24.18
N PRO A 38 5.45 -12.26 23.48
CA PRO A 38 4.39 -13.24 23.28
C PRO A 38 3.89 -13.91 24.58
N LYS A 39 4.56 -13.64 25.72
CA LYS A 39 4.21 -14.18 27.06
C LYS A 39 3.60 -13.15 27.98
N SER A 40 3.24 -11.96 27.51
CA SER A 40 2.68 -10.87 28.32
C SER A 40 1.30 -11.21 28.92
N GLY A 41 0.58 -12.18 28.37
CA GLY A 41 -0.81 -12.51 28.75
C GLY A 41 -1.85 -11.56 28.16
N LYS A 42 -1.44 -10.50 27.46
CA LYS A 42 -2.32 -9.59 26.73
C LYS A 42 -2.77 -10.21 25.39
N GLU A 43 -3.88 -9.70 24.84
CA GLU A 43 -4.29 -10.06 23.46
C GLU A 43 -3.21 -9.62 22.46
N ILE A 44 -2.73 -10.57 21.64
CA ILE A 44 -1.75 -10.29 20.60
C ILE A 44 -2.43 -9.64 19.40
N PHE A 45 -1.87 -8.50 18.96
CA PHE A 45 -2.30 -7.77 17.77
C PHE A 45 -1.12 -7.59 16.81
N VAL A 46 -1.10 -8.41 15.76
CA VAL A 46 -0.05 -8.36 14.74
C VAL A 46 -0.39 -7.30 13.69
N VAL A 47 0.51 -6.35 13.48
CA VAL A 47 0.46 -5.36 12.39
C VAL A 47 1.31 -5.88 11.25
N ASP A 48 0.69 -6.55 10.29
CA ASP A 48 1.36 -7.11 9.13
C ASP A 48 1.37 -6.07 8.00
N THR A 49 2.42 -5.25 7.95
CA THR A 49 2.57 -4.20 6.94
C THR A 49 3.05 -4.76 5.60
N PRO A 50 2.71 -4.14 4.46
CA PRO A 50 3.43 -4.43 3.23
C PRO A 50 4.90 -4.07 3.44
N PRO A 51 5.84 -5.03 3.32
CA PRO A 51 7.24 -4.70 3.46
C PRO A 51 7.63 -3.71 2.35
N PRO A 52 8.11 -2.49 2.68
CA PRO A 52 8.43 -1.50 1.66
C PRO A 52 9.62 -1.94 0.81
N TYR A 53 9.54 -1.65 -0.49
CA TYR A 53 10.63 -1.92 -1.42
C TYR A 53 11.64 -0.75 -1.42
N PRO A 54 12.93 -0.98 -1.12
CA PRO A 54 13.94 0.07 -1.10
C PRO A 54 14.36 0.45 -2.53
N SER A 55 13.91 1.63 -2.97
CA SER A 55 14.18 2.14 -4.33
C SER A 55 14.82 3.53 -4.36
N GLY A 56 15.62 3.86 -3.35
CA GLY A 56 16.20 5.18 -3.10
C GLY A 56 15.42 5.93 -2.01
N THR A 57 15.24 7.26 -2.14
CA THR A 57 14.46 8.05 -1.18
C THR A 57 13.03 7.54 -1.06
N TRP A 58 12.60 7.32 0.17
CA TRP A 58 11.25 6.83 0.45
C TRP A 58 10.21 7.90 0.06
N HIS A 59 9.21 7.49 -0.70
CA HIS A 59 8.21 8.40 -1.27
C HIS A 59 7.32 8.99 -0.17
N ILE A 60 7.07 10.31 -0.20
CA ILE A 60 6.28 11.02 0.82
C ILE A 60 4.87 10.41 1.03
N GLY A 61 4.22 9.93 -0.02
CA GLY A 61 2.92 9.25 0.08
C GLY A 61 2.99 7.96 0.88
N ALA A 62 4.04 7.15 0.68
CA ALA A 62 4.28 5.95 1.47
C ALA A 62 4.57 6.31 2.94
N VAL A 63 5.43 7.31 3.21
CA VAL A 63 5.71 7.77 4.57
C VAL A 63 4.43 8.23 5.27
N ALA A 64 3.51 8.90 4.56
CA ALA A 64 2.21 9.29 5.09
C ALA A 64 1.35 8.07 5.49
N GLN A 65 1.28 7.04 4.65
CA GLN A 65 0.56 5.79 4.94
C GLN A 65 1.20 5.06 6.13
N TYR A 66 2.53 4.86 6.13
CA TYR A 66 3.22 4.16 7.22
C TYR A 66 3.11 4.91 8.56
N SER A 67 3.06 6.25 8.54
CA SER A 67 2.80 7.01 9.75
C SER A 67 1.41 6.71 10.34
N MET A 68 0.39 6.45 9.51
CA MET A 68 -0.94 6.03 9.98
C MET A 68 -0.99 4.56 10.41
N ILE A 69 -0.23 3.69 9.77
CA ILE A 69 -0.05 2.30 10.25
C ILE A 69 0.55 2.30 11.66
N ASP A 70 1.52 3.16 11.91
CA ASP A 70 2.09 3.35 13.25
C ASP A 70 1.07 3.94 14.25
N VAL A 71 0.20 4.85 13.82
CA VAL A 71 -0.92 5.32 14.66
C VAL A 71 -1.82 4.16 15.08
N ILE A 72 -2.11 3.22 14.16
CA ILE A 72 -2.88 2.01 14.51
C ILE A 72 -2.11 1.18 15.55
N ALA A 73 -0.82 0.89 15.32
CA ALA A 73 -0.01 0.11 16.25
C ALA A 73 0.00 0.74 17.65
N ARG A 74 0.23 2.06 17.75
CA ARG A 74 0.24 2.81 19.00
C ARG A 74 -1.12 2.86 19.68
N SER A 75 -2.21 3.06 18.91
CA SER A 75 -3.56 3.07 19.47
C SER A 75 -3.95 1.72 20.06
N GLN A 76 -3.55 0.61 19.43
CA GLN A 76 -3.81 -0.74 19.93
C GLN A 76 -2.98 -1.04 21.19
N ARG A 77 -1.74 -0.51 21.32
CA ARG A 77 -0.97 -0.57 22.59
C ARG A 77 -1.67 0.22 23.69
N LEU A 78 -2.13 1.44 23.38
CA LEU A 78 -2.88 2.28 24.31
C LEU A 78 -4.21 1.63 24.77
N LEU A 79 -4.81 0.77 23.95
CA LEU A 79 -5.97 -0.06 24.29
C LEU A 79 -5.60 -1.34 25.06
N GLY A 80 -4.33 -1.51 25.46
CA GLY A 80 -3.86 -2.59 26.33
C GLY A 80 -3.48 -3.89 25.62
N LYS A 81 -3.36 -3.89 24.27
CA LYS A 81 -2.94 -5.09 23.52
C LYS A 81 -1.44 -5.24 23.48
N GLU A 82 -0.98 -6.47 23.30
CA GLU A 82 0.40 -6.79 22.98
C GLU A 82 0.59 -6.68 21.47
N VAL A 83 1.18 -5.58 21.02
CA VAL A 83 1.29 -5.28 19.58
C VAL A 83 2.62 -5.79 19.04
N TYR A 84 2.55 -6.68 18.05
CA TYR A 84 3.69 -7.11 17.27
C TYR A 84 3.74 -6.33 15.95
N PHE A 85 4.69 -5.43 15.85
CA PHE A 85 4.91 -4.57 14.68
C PHE A 85 6.38 -4.69 14.23
N PRO A 86 6.76 -5.78 13.53
CA PRO A 86 8.11 -5.97 13.03
C PRO A 86 8.40 -5.04 11.87
N TRP A 87 9.67 -4.64 11.71
CA TRP A 87 10.13 -3.93 10.53
C TRP A 87 10.43 -4.93 9.42
N GLY A 88 9.66 -4.92 8.34
CA GLY A 88 9.90 -5.75 7.16
C GLY A 88 10.41 -4.94 5.98
N VAL A 89 11.24 -5.52 5.13
CA VAL A 89 11.74 -4.90 3.89
C VAL A 89 11.62 -5.89 2.74
N ASP A 90 10.92 -5.52 1.67
CA ASP A 90 10.87 -6.31 0.44
C ASP A 90 12.11 -6.03 -0.40
N ARG A 91 13.04 -6.97 -0.40
CA ARG A 91 14.32 -6.86 -1.11
C ARG A 91 14.36 -7.67 -2.40
N ASN A 92 13.31 -8.43 -2.71
CA ASN A 92 13.17 -9.14 -3.96
C ASN A 92 12.51 -8.25 -5.02
N GLY A 93 13.05 -8.20 -6.22
CA GLY A 93 12.37 -7.47 -7.29
C GLY A 93 13.23 -7.01 -8.47
N ILE A 94 12.61 -6.95 -9.62
CA ILE A 94 13.22 -6.56 -10.89
C ILE A 94 13.80 -5.13 -10.88
N ASN A 95 13.30 -4.25 -10.01
CA ASN A 95 13.77 -2.85 -9.98
C ASN A 95 15.24 -2.71 -9.58
N ILE A 96 15.74 -3.59 -8.67
CA ILE A 96 17.16 -3.55 -8.29
C ILE A 96 18.03 -4.05 -9.44
N GLU A 97 17.58 -5.08 -10.15
CA GLU A 97 18.29 -5.59 -11.32
C GLU A 97 18.44 -4.51 -12.39
N PHE A 98 17.36 -3.74 -12.66
CA PHE A 98 17.43 -2.60 -13.59
C PHE A 98 18.35 -1.48 -13.09
N THR A 99 18.39 -1.26 -11.79
CA THR A 99 19.31 -0.29 -11.19
C THR A 99 20.76 -0.72 -11.42
N VAL A 100 21.09 -1.99 -11.19
CA VAL A 100 22.43 -2.55 -11.46
C VAL A 100 22.75 -2.52 -12.96
N GLU A 101 21.82 -2.91 -13.85
CA GLU A 101 22.00 -2.80 -15.29
C GLU A 101 22.31 -1.35 -15.73
N LYS A 102 21.57 -0.40 -15.18
CA LYS A 102 21.75 1.04 -15.46
C LYS A 102 23.09 1.56 -14.94
N ASN A 103 23.45 1.21 -13.70
CA ASN A 103 24.68 1.69 -13.07
C ASN A 103 25.94 1.11 -13.74
N THR A 104 25.88 -0.14 -14.17
CA THR A 104 26.99 -0.84 -14.82
C THR A 104 27.03 -0.63 -16.35
N GLY A 105 25.91 -0.21 -16.95
CA GLY A 105 25.77 -0.16 -18.43
C GLY A 105 25.72 -1.53 -19.11
N ARG A 106 25.58 -2.63 -18.33
CA ARG A 106 25.59 -4.02 -18.83
C ARG A 106 24.23 -4.68 -18.56
N LYS A 107 23.78 -5.54 -19.46
CA LYS A 107 22.55 -6.33 -19.27
C LYS A 107 22.80 -7.54 -18.37
N MET A 108 21.83 -7.95 -17.55
CA MET A 108 21.89 -9.07 -16.62
C MET A 108 22.54 -10.31 -17.25
N LYS A 109 22.06 -10.75 -18.40
CA LYS A 109 22.56 -11.94 -19.12
C LYS A 109 24.04 -11.88 -19.55
N THR A 110 24.72 -10.72 -19.41
CA THR A 110 26.15 -10.55 -19.71
C THR A 110 27.07 -10.70 -18.51
N PHE A 111 26.48 -11.00 -17.32
CA PHE A 111 27.20 -11.29 -16.11
C PHE A 111 27.20 -12.80 -15.81
N GLU A 112 28.13 -13.22 -14.98
CA GLU A 112 27.96 -14.46 -14.22
C GLU A 112 26.85 -14.26 -13.19
N ARG A 113 25.95 -15.25 -13.02
CA ARG A 113 24.75 -15.10 -12.18
C ARG A 113 25.10 -14.72 -10.73
N ALA A 114 26.11 -15.36 -10.14
CA ALA A 114 26.55 -15.06 -8.79
C ALA A 114 27.07 -13.63 -8.64
N GLU A 115 27.92 -13.14 -9.59
CA GLU A 115 28.40 -11.75 -9.63
C GLU A 115 27.27 -10.74 -9.65
N PHE A 116 26.26 -10.99 -10.49
CA PHE A 116 25.11 -10.10 -10.61
C PHE A 116 24.26 -10.06 -9.35
N LEU A 117 24.03 -11.20 -8.70
CA LEU A 117 23.30 -11.30 -7.44
C LEU A 117 24.00 -10.54 -6.31
N ASP A 118 25.34 -10.59 -6.24
CA ASP A 118 26.12 -9.84 -5.24
C ASP A 118 25.99 -8.33 -5.48
N LEU A 119 26.11 -7.85 -6.74
CA LEU A 119 25.88 -6.45 -7.08
C LEU A 119 24.47 -5.96 -6.72
N CYS A 120 23.46 -6.79 -6.89
CA CYS A 120 22.09 -6.47 -6.48
C CYS A 120 21.98 -6.34 -4.97
N ARG A 121 22.59 -7.27 -4.22
CA ARG A 121 22.58 -7.28 -2.74
C ARG A 121 23.28 -6.04 -2.17
N ASP A 122 24.45 -5.69 -2.69
CA ASP A 122 25.20 -4.52 -2.25
C ASP A 122 24.42 -3.21 -2.52
N THR A 123 23.78 -3.10 -3.70
CA THR A 123 22.99 -1.93 -4.08
C THR A 123 21.76 -1.75 -3.22
N ILE A 124 21.04 -2.83 -2.90
CA ILE A 124 19.78 -2.75 -2.13
C ILE A 124 20.05 -2.48 -0.65
N GLU A 125 21.21 -2.87 -0.13
CA GLU A 125 21.60 -2.64 1.27
C GLU A 125 21.67 -1.14 1.60
N GLU A 126 22.30 -0.35 0.74
CA GLU A 126 22.38 1.10 0.90
C GLU A 126 20.98 1.74 0.97
N TYR A 127 20.06 1.31 0.11
CA TYR A 127 18.69 1.83 0.11
C TYR A 127 17.87 1.36 1.32
N THR A 128 18.10 0.15 1.81
CA THR A 128 17.48 -0.40 3.01
C THR A 128 17.82 0.45 4.23
N GLN A 129 19.09 0.78 4.40
CA GLN A 129 19.55 1.62 5.51
C GLN A 129 18.93 3.03 5.46
N ALA A 130 18.93 3.68 4.30
CA ALA A 130 18.33 5.01 4.14
C ALA A 130 16.83 5.02 4.45
N MET A 131 16.12 3.95 4.13
CA MET A 131 14.70 3.81 4.42
C MET A 131 14.44 3.60 5.92
N ARG A 132 15.26 2.79 6.61
CA ARG A 132 15.19 2.62 8.06
C ARG A 132 15.40 3.93 8.81
N GLU A 133 16.35 4.76 8.37
CA GLU A 133 16.55 6.10 8.95
C GLU A 133 15.32 7.00 8.79
N THR A 134 14.64 6.94 7.64
CA THR A 134 13.41 7.69 7.41
C THR A 134 12.26 7.16 8.28
N ALA A 135 12.15 5.85 8.46
CA ALA A 135 11.17 5.20 9.34
C ALA A 135 11.35 5.66 10.80
N ALA A 136 12.59 5.67 11.29
CA ALA A 136 12.91 6.20 12.62
C ALA A 136 12.56 7.70 12.75
N ARG A 137 12.89 8.51 11.73
CA ARG A 137 12.63 9.95 11.73
C ARG A 137 11.14 10.29 11.76
N VAL A 138 10.30 9.58 11.04
CA VAL A 138 8.85 9.77 11.09
C VAL A 138 8.22 9.22 12.38
N GLY A 139 8.98 8.46 13.18
CA GLY A 139 8.56 7.99 14.49
C GLY A 139 7.83 6.66 14.49
N LEU A 140 8.17 5.73 13.58
CA LEU A 140 7.57 4.41 13.59
C LEU A 140 7.97 3.63 14.85
N SER A 141 7.00 2.98 15.49
CA SER A 141 7.18 2.14 16.70
C SER A 141 7.37 0.67 16.36
N CYS A 142 8.16 0.41 15.31
CA CYS A 142 8.50 -0.94 14.91
C CYS A 142 9.45 -1.60 15.91
N ASP A 143 9.32 -2.91 16.08
CA ASP A 143 10.34 -3.73 16.73
C ASP A 143 11.47 -3.99 15.72
N PHE A 144 12.47 -3.11 15.70
CA PHE A 144 13.61 -3.21 14.78
C PHE A 144 14.53 -4.38 15.09
N ASP A 145 14.46 -5.00 16.28
CA ASP A 145 15.20 -6.22 16.60
C ASP A 145 14.55 -7.47 15.97
N LYS A 146 13.30 -7.35 15.53
CA LYS A 146 12.57 -8.34 14.77
C LYS A 146 12.47 -7.97 13.28
N GLU A 147 13.45 -7.24 12.77
CA GLU A 147 13.56 -6.94 11.35
C GLU A 147 13.62 -8.23 10.52
N TYR A 148 12.86 -8.26 9.43
CA TYR A 148 12.94 -9.32 8.45
C TYR A 148 13.13 -8.79 7.03
N LEU A 149 13.93 -9.50 6.26
CA LEU A 149 14.25 -9.19 4.88
C LEU A 149 13.71 -10.31 3.99
N THR A 150 12.95 -9.97 2.95
CA THR A 150 12.35 -11.01 2.08
C THR A 150 13.39 -11.82 1.30
N ASP A 151 14.65 -11.34 1.23
CA ASP A 151 15.78 -12.03 0.63
C ASP A 151 16.65 -12.81 1.64
N SER A 152 16.26 -12.87 2.93
CA SER A 152 16.95 -13.71 3.90
C SER A 152 16.67 -15.19 3.68
N ASP A 153 17.61 -16.05 4.10
CA ASP A 153 17.48 -17.50 3.94
C ASP A 153 16.25 -18.04 4.69
N GLU A 154 15.95 -17.49 5.85
CA GLU A 154 14.79 -17.87 6.66
C GLU A 154 13.47 -17.53 5.95
N TYR A 155 13.36 -16.32 5.42
CA TYR A 155 12.14 -15.89 4.73
C TYR A 155 11.93 -16.66 3.42
N ARG A 156 13.01 -16.81 2.64
CA ARG A 156 13.00 -17.57 1.39
C ARG A 156 12.69 -19.05 1.64
N GLY A 157 13.21 -19.65 2.73
CA GLY A 157 12.89 -21.01 3.13
C GLY A 157 11.40 -21.22 3.42
N VAL A 158 10.73 -20.24 4.04
CA VAL A 158 9.27 -20.26 4.24
C VAL A 158 8.54 -20.14 2.90
N SER A 159 8.94 -19.20 2.04
CA SER A 159 8.33 -19.02 0.72
C SER A 159 8.44 -20.28 -0.15
N GLN A 160 9.61 -20.91 -0.16
CA GLN A 160 9.83 -22.17 -0.87
C GLN A 160 9.02 -23.34 -0.29
N SER A 161 8.85 -23.39 1.03
CA SER A 161 8.02 -24.42 1.69
C SER A 161 6.54 -24.27 1.32
N ILE A 162 6.03 -23.02 1.28
CA ILE A 162 4.66 -22.73 0.82
C ILE A 162 4.46 -23.20 -0.61
N PHE A 163 5.42 -22.94 -1.49
CA PHE A 163 5.37 -23.45 -2.86
C PHE A 163 5.29 -24.99 -2.90
N VAL A 164 6.15 -25.67 -2.15
CA VAL A 164 6.19 -27.15 -2.11
C VAL A 164 4.88 -27.73 -1.57
N ASP A 165 4.31 -27.14 -0.53
CA ASP A 165 3.05 -27.61 0.04
C ASP A 165 1.87 -27.42 -0.92
N LEU A 166 1.78 -26.27 -1.58
CA LEU A 166 0.75 -26.00 -2.59
C LEU A 166 0.95 -26.89 -3.83
N PHE A 167 2.21 -27.17 -4.22
CA PHE A 167 2.50 -28.11 -5.31
C PHE A 167 2.01 -29.54 -4.98
N LYS A 168 2.30 -30.05 -3.78
CA LYS A 168 1.85 -31.38 -3.33
C LYS A 168 0.34 -31.51 -3.28
N ARG A 169 -0.37 -30.42 -2.97
CA ARG A 169 -1.86 -30.37 -2.96
C ARG A 169 -2.47 -30.25 -4.36
N GLY A 170 -1.66 -29.90 -5.36
CA GLY A 170 -2.12 -29.67 -6.72
C GLY A 170 -2.62 -28.24 -7.00
N ASP A 171 -2.43 -27.34 -6.06
CA ASP A 171 -2.77 -25.91 -6.21
C ASP A 171 -1.70 -25.13 -6.99
N ILE A 172 -0.46 -25.65 -7.03
CA ILE A 172 0.58 -25.18 -7.96
C ILE A 172 0.82 -26.25 -9.03
N VAL A 173 0.89 -25.79 -10.28
CA VAL A 173 1.13 -26.64 -11.45
C VAL A 173 2.14 -25.99 -12.38
N GLU A 174 2.94 -26.82 -13.07
CA GLU A 174 3.76 -26.37 -14.19
C GLU A 174 3.04 -26.73 -15.50
N ASP A 175 2.82 -25.75 -16.38
CA ASP A 175 2.06 -25.97 -17.59
C ASP A 175 2.54 -25.08 -18.74
N LEU A 176 2.30 -25.56 -19.98
CA LEU A 176 2.59 -24.81 -21.20
C LEU A 176 1.34 -24.02 -21.61
N ARG A 177 1.37 -22.72 -21.36
CA ARG A 177 0.23 -21.82 -21.62
C ARG A 177 0.64 -20.55 -22.34
N PRO A 178 -0.30 -19.87 -23.03
CA PRO A 178 -0.12 -18.48 -23.44
C PRO A 178 0.07 -17.58 -22.22
N ASN A 179 1.17 -16.83 -22.20
CA ASN A 179 1.51 -15.91 -21.10
C ASN A 179 1.70 -14.50 -21.62
N ILE A 180 1.32 -13.51 -20.82
CA ILE A 180 1.72 -12.12 -21.04
C ILE A 180 3.22 -12.04 -20.75
N TYR A 181 3.97 -11.49 -21.71
CA TYR A 181 5.43 -11.47 -21.69
C TYR A 181 5.96 -10.10 -22.11
N ASP A 182 6.94 -9.59 -21.41
CA ASP A 182 7.67 -8.39 -21.79
C ASP A 182 9.00 -8.80 -22.45
N PRO A 183 9.13 -8.66 -23.80
CA PRO A 183 10.35 -9.05 -24.51
C PRO A 183 11.58 -8.19 -24.16
N VAL A 184 11.38 -6.95 -23.68
CA VAL A 184 12.47 -6.04 -23.28
C VAL A 184 13.01 -6.41 -21.91
N GLU A 185 12.11 -6.75 -20.97
CA GLU A 185 12.47 -7.24 -19.64
C GLU A 185 12.88 -8.72 -19.65
N GLY A 186 12.46 -9.45 -20.67
CA GLY A 186 12.78 -10.86 -20.87
C GLY A 186 12.08 -11.78 -19.86
N THR A 187 10.85 -11.45 -19.43
CA THR A 187 10.13 -12.20 -18.40
C THR A 187 8.61 -12.19 -18.57
N THR A 188 7.95 -13.18 -17.98
CA THR A 188 6.50 -13.28 -17.87
C THR A 188 5.97 -12.19 -16.93
N ILE A 189 4.80 -11.62 -17.23
CA ILE A 189 4.10 -10.58 -16.47
C ILE A 189 2.78 -11.16 -15.98
N ALA A 190 2.45 -10.97 -14.70
CA ALA A 190 1.14 -11.33 -14.16
C ALA A 190 0.06 -10.34 -14.63
N ASP A 191 -1.19 -10.80 -14.77
CA ASP A 191 -2.31 -9.94 -15.21
C ASP A 191 -2.47 -8.70 -14.32
N ALA A 192 -2.27 -8.84 -13.02
CA ALA A 192 -2.30 -7.74 -12.06
C ALA A 192 -1.21 -6.66 -12.29
N GLU A 193 -0.13 -6.99 -13.00
CA GLU A 193 1.00 -6.11 -13.32
C GLU A 193 0.89 -5.49 -14.72
N VAL A 194 -0.24 -5.69 -15.42
CA VAL A 194 -0.50 -5.08 -16.73
C VAL A 194 -1.23 -3.76 -16.55
N GLU A 195 -0.65 -2.70 -17.10
CA GLU A 195 -1.28 -1.39 -17.23
C GLU A 195 -1.71 -1.13 -18.68
N ARG A 196 -2.60 -0.17 -18.88
CA ARG A 196 -2.99 0.30 -20.21
C ARG A 196 -2.54 1.75 -20.41
N LEU A 197 -1.67 1.96 -21.38
CA LEU A 197 -1.22 3.30 -21.74
C LEU A 197 -1.80 3.74 -23.08
N ARG A 198 -2.33 4.95 -23.10
CA ARG A 198 -2.85 5.57 -24.31
C ARG A 198 -1.72 5.94 -25.25
N ARG A 199 -1.69 5.31 -26.42
CA ARG A 199 -0.65 5.52 -27.44
C ARG A 199 -1.27 5.72 -28.82
N LYS A 200 -0.55 6.48 -29.67
CA LYS A 200 -0.91 6.60 -31.07
C LYS A 200 -0.74 5.28 -31.78
N SER A 201 -1.74 4.89 -32.57
CA SER A 201 -1.82 3.64 -33.35
C SER A 201 -2.45 3.92 -34.69
N LYS A 202 -2.30 2.99 -35.62
CA LYS A 202 -2.94 3.01 -36.95
C LYS A 202 -3.96 1.87 -37.03
N LEU A 203 -5.21 2.17 -37.38
CA LEU A 203 -6.18 1.15 -37.80
C LEU A 203 -6.09 1.04 -39.33
N ILE A 204 -5.83 -0.14 -39.81
CA ILE A 204 -5.53 -0.40 -41.23
C ILE A 204 -6.60 -1.31 -41.77
N ASP A 205 -7.28 -0.85 -42.84
CA ASP A 205 -8.27 -1.60 -43.59
C ASP A 205 -7.55 -2.30 -44.73
N ILE A 206 -7.52 -3.63 -44.70
CA ILE A 206 -6.76 -4.47 -45.65
C ILE A 206 -7.73 -5.30 -46.46
N ARG A 207 -7.55 -5.31 -47.81
CA ARG A 207 -8.28 -6.14 -48.72
C ARG A 207 -7.72 -7.54 -48.75
N TRP A 208 -8.51 -8.50 -48.29
CA TRP A 208 -8.24 -9.91 -48.40
C TRP A 208 -9.12 -10.49 -49.52
N THR A 209 -8.80 -11.67 -50.04
CA THR A 209 -9.56 -12.28 -51.13
C THR A 209 -9.85 -13.74 -50.80
N THR A 210 -11.09 -14.18 -50.93
CA THR A 210 -11.45 -15.60 -50.77
C THR A 210 -10.87 -16.44 -51.89
N GLU A 211 -10.78 -17.77 -51.71
CA GLU A 211 -10.26 -18.66 -52.74
C GLU A 211 -11.14 -18.64 -54.02
N ASP A 212 -12.41 -18.28 -53.92
CA ASP A 212 -13.33 -18.08 -55.04
C ASP A 212 -13.37 -16.64 -55.58
N GLY A 213 -12.46 -15.76 -55.14
CA GLY A 213 -12.21 -14.44 -55.72
C GLY A 213 -13.05 -13.29 -55.15
N VAL A 214 -13.75 -13.47 -54.00
CA VAL A 214 -14.51 -12.39 -53.36
C VAL A 214 -13.59 -11.57 -52.45
N ASP A 215 -13.61 -10.26 -52.63
CA ASP A 215 -12.86 -9.35 -51.79
C ASP A 215 -13.58 -9.08 -50.48
N VAL A 216 -12.83 -9.10 -49.35
CA VAL A 216 -13.29 -8.84 -47.98
C VAL A 216 -12.33 -7.83 -47.35
N VAL A 217 -12.84 -6.78 -46.73
CA VAL A 217 -12.01 -5.80 -46.02
C VAL A 217 -11.92 -6.20 -44.54
N ILE A 218 -10.72 -6.32 -44.04
CA ILE A 218 -10.45 -6.64 -42.64
C ILE A 218 -9.66 -5.49 -42.00
N SER A 219 -10.14 -4.98 -40.88
CA SER A 219 -9.53 -3.88 -40.12
C SER A 219 -8.66 -4.42 -39.00
N THR A 220 -7.39 -3.97 -38.91
CA THR A 220 -6.48 -4.39 -37.85
C THR A 220 -5.55 -3.25 -37.40
N THR A 221 -5.13 -3.28 -36.13
CA THR A 221 -4.06 -2.45 -35.62
C THR A 221 -2.72 -3.18 -35.54
N ARG A 222 -2.73 -4.52 -35.84
CA ARG A 222 -1.55 -5.40 -35.76
C ARG A 222 -1.36 -6.22 -37.03
N PRO A 223 -1.03 -5.56 -38.16
CA PRO A 223 -0.87 -6.27 -39.44
C PRO A 223 0.30 -7.26 -39.44
N GLU A 224 1.30 -7.09 -38.57
CA GLU A 224 2.41 -8.04 -38.40
C GLU A 224 1.94 -9.43 -37.94
N LEU A 225 0.76 -9.54 -37.28
CA LEU A 225 0.20 -10.81 -36.82
C LEU A 225 -0.66 -11.54 -37.87
N ILE A 226 -0.83 -11.01 -39.08
CA ILE A 226 -1.56 -11.69 -40.16
C ILE A 226 -0.98 -13.08 -40.40
N CYS A 227 0.34 -13.26 -40.25
CA CYS A 227 1.00 -14.56 -40.41
C CYS A 227 0.53 -15.61 -39.39
N ALA A 228 -0.01 -15.19 -38.25
CA ALA A 228 -0.53 -16.07 -37.19
C ALA A 228 -2.06 -16.13 -37.16
N CYS A 229 -2.77 -15.58 -38.15
CA CYS A 229 -4.23 -15.64 -38.24
C CYS A 229 -4.71 -17.10 -38.43
N GLY A 230 -5.50 -17.62 -37.52
CA GLY A 230 -6.05 -18.98 -37.59
C GLY A 230 -7.45 -19.05 -38.18
N VAL A 231 -8.22 -17.99 -38.08
CA VAL A 231 -9.60 -17.90 -38.52
C VAL A 231 -10.00 -16.45 -38.73
N VAL A 232 -10.91 -16.21 -39.63
CA VAL A 232 -11.60 -14.91 -39.79
C VAL A 232 -13.02 -15.06 -39.26
N VAL A 233 -13.46 -14.14 -38.42
CA VAL A 233 -14.77 -14.24 -37.79
C VAL A 233 -15.65 -13.02 -38.08
N VAL A 234 -16.95 -13.25 -38.17
CA VAL A 234 -18.02 -12.26 -38.34
C VAL A 234 -19.07 -12.47 -37.26
N HIS A 235 -19.86 -11.43 -36.96
CA HIS A 235 -20.95 -11.60 -35.98
C HIS A 235 -22.04 -12.52 -36.55
N PRO A 236 -22.63 -13.45 -35.77
CA PRO A 236 -23.68 -14.37 -36.26
C PRO A 236 -24.88 -13.64 -36.90
N ASP A 237 -25.24 -12.48 -36.39
CA ASP A 237 -26.40 -11.69 -36.84
C ASP A 237 -26.02 -10.61 -37.87
N ASP A 238 -24.80 -10.65 -38.44
CA ASP A 238 -24.38 -9.69 -39.47
C ASP A 238 -24.72 -10.20 -40.90
N ASP A 239 -25.83 -9.75 -41.40
CA ASP A 239 -26.33 -10.16 -42.73
C ASP A 239 -25.38 -9.81 -43.89
N ARG A 240 -24.47 -8.86 -43.69
CA ARG A 240 -23.51 -8.44 -44.73
C ARG A 240 -22.58 -9.56 -45.16
N TYR A 241 -22.27 -10.49 -44.25
CA TYR A 241 -21.23 -11.51 -44.41
C TYR A 241 -21.74 -12.96 -44.38
N GLN A 242 -23.05 -13.19 -44.23
CA GLN A 242 -23.64 -14.54 -44.18
C GLN A 242 -23.23 -15.42 -45.38
N HIS A 243 -23.09 -14.82 -46.57
CA HIS A 243 -22.69 -15.53 -47.81
C HIS A 243 -21.20 -15.94 -47.85
N LEU A 244 -20.39 -15.51 -46.85
CA LEU A 244 -18.97 -15.83 -46.73
C LEU A 244 -18.70 -16.97 -45.72
N ILE A 245 -19.65 -17.30 -44.85
CA ILE A 245 -19.48 -18.32 -43.82
C ILE A 245 -19.16 -19.66 -44.44
N GLY A 246 -18.12 -20.34 -43.91
CA GLY A 246 -17.62 -21.63 -44.43
C GLY A 246 -16.67 -21.50 -45.61
N LYS A 247 -16.47 -20.29 -46.18
CA LYS A 247 -15.49 -20.09 -47.26
C LYS A 247 -14.07 -19.94 -46.69
N LYS A 248 -13.08 -20.22 -47.54
CA LYS A 248 -11.66 -19.96 -47.23
C LYS A 248 -11.22 -18.63 -47.79
N ILE A 249 -10.48 -17.89 -46.99
CA ILE A 249 -9.91 -16.59 -47.33
C ILE A 249 -8.36 -16.69 -47.29
N VAL A 250 -7.71 -16.09 -48.29
CA VAL A 250 -6.25 -16.17 -48.47
C VAL A 250 -5.58 -15.09 -47.66
N LEU A 251 -4.55 -15.45 -46.90
CA LEU A 251 -3.72 -14.52 -46.18
C LEU A 251 -2.99 -13.55 -47.13
N PRO A 252 -3.08 -12.25 -46.94
CA PRO A 252 -2.46 -11.26 -47.86
C PRO A 252 -0.94 -11.11 -47.72
N VAL A 253 -0.31 -11.93 -46.88
CA VAL A 253 1.14 -11.97 -46.65
C VAL A 253 1.68 -13.36 -46.93
N GLU A 254 2.95 -13.46 -47.26
CA GLU A 254 3.64 -14.73 -47.36
C GLU A 254 3.88 -15.31 -45.98
N THR A 255 3.67 -16.61 -45.83
CA THR A 255 3.84 -17.34 -44.57
C THR A 255 4.60 -18.65 -44.82
N GLU A 256 5.30 -19.15 -43.81
CA GLU A 256 6.04 -20.39 -43.87
C GLU A 256 5.48 -21.44 -42.86
N GLY A 257 5.55 -22.71 -43.20
CA GLY A 257 5.14 -23.81 -42.31
C GLY A 257 3.65 -23.95 -42.00
N ARG A 258 2.75 -23.21 -42.72
CA ARG A 258 1.30 -23.24 -42.53
C ARG A 258 0.48 -23.10 -43.81
N SER A 259 -0.85 -23.29 -43.72
CA SER A 259 -1.80 -23.03 -44.79
C SER A 259 -1.84 -21.55 -45.15
N LYS A 260 -1.90 -21.25 -46.44
CA LYS A 260 -2.03 -19.88 -46.99
C LYS A 260 -3.46 -19.32 -46.89
N SER A 261 -4.44 -20.15 -46.53
CA SER A 261 -5.83 -19.72 -46.35
C SER A 261 -6.41 -20.22 -45.01
N VAL A 262 -7.37 -19.46 -44.49
CA VAL A 262 -8.11 -19.76 -43.25
C VAL A 262 -9.61 -19.72 -43.53
N GLU A 263 -10.40 -20.36 -42.68
CA GLU A 263 -11.85 -20.37 -42.77
C GLU A 263 -12.50 -19.08 -42.27
N ILE A 264 -13.61 -18.69 -42.85
CA ILE A 264 -14.50 -17.64 -42.34
C ILE A 264 -15.63 -18.31 -41.59
N THR A 265 -15.78 -17.97 -40.28
CA THR A 265 -16.85 -18.52 -39.44
C THR A 265 -17.52 -17.41 -38.61
N THR A 266 -18.47 -17.76 -37.77
CA THR A 266 -19.15 -16.81 -36.89
C THR A 266 -18.64 -16.89 -35.48
N HIS A 267 -18.59 -15.73 -34.79
CA HIS A 267 -18.31 -15.69 -33.36
C HIS A 267 -19.02 -14.49 -32.70
N PRO A 268 -19.67 -14.64 -31.53
CA PRO A 268 -20.43 -13.58 -30.87
C PRO A 268 -19.57 -12.45 -30.30
N SER A 269 -18.26 -12.66 -30.14
CA SER A 269 -17.35 -11.59 -29.66
C SER A 269 -17.09 -10.47 -30.67
N VAL A 270 -17.46 -10.68 -31.95
CA VAL A 270 -17.25 -9.66 -33.00
C VAL A 270 -18.22 -8.51 -32.83
N LYS A 271 -17.71 -7.30 -32.82
CA LYS A 271 -18.51 -6.07 -32.85
C LYS A 271 -18.73 -5.64 -34.29
N SER A 272 -19.93 -5.85 -34.82
CA SER A 272 -20.28 -5.56 -36.23
C SER A 272 -20.08 -4.09 -36.63
N GLU A 273 -20.08 -3.16 -35.67
CA GLU A 273 -19.89 -1.72 -35.87
C GLU A 273 -18.40 -1.28 -35.83
N PHE A 274 -17.49 -2.18 -35.43
CA PHE A 274 -16.06 -1.84 -35.33
C PHE A 274 -15.33 -2.17 -36.65
N GLY A 275 -14.67 -1.15 -37.22
CA GLY A 275 -13.97 -1.32 -38.48
C GLY A 275 -14.90 -1.79 -39.60
N SER A 276 -14.53 -2.88 -40.28
CA SER A 276 -15.37 -3.51 -41.29
C SER A 276 -16.45 -4.44 -40.74
N GLY A 277 -16.39 -4.81 -39.44
CA GLY A 277 -17.21 -5.87 -38.84
C GLY A 277 -16.68 -7.28 -39.13
N VAL A 278 -15.52 -7.38 -39.75
CA VAL A 278 -14.79 -8.67 -40.00
C VAL A 278 -13.49 -8.63 -39.21
N LEU A 279 -13.27 -9.61 -38.36
CA LEU A 279 -12.10 -9.68 -37.48
C LEU A 279 -11.20 -10.85 -37.86
N MET A 280 -9.92 -10.59 -38.04
CA MET A 280 -8.92 -11.67 -38.05
C MET A 280 -8.59 -12.04 -36.59
N VAL A 281 -8.61 -13.32 -36.27
CA VAL A 281 -8.23 -13.84 -34.97
C VAL A 281 -6.87 -14.51 -35.11
N CYS A 282 -5.91 -13.99 -34.37
CA CYS A 282 -4.51 -14.46 -34.43
C CYS A 282 -4.17 -15.27 -33.18
N SER A 283 -3.28 -16.26 -33.29
CA SER A 283 -2.99 -17.21 -32.23
C SER A 283 -2.74 -16.59 -30.86
N PHE A 284 -1.99 -15.50 -30.84
CA PHE A 284 -1.57 -14.81 -29.63
C PHE A 284 -1.66 -13.28 -29.82
N GLY A 285 -2.74 -12.81 -30.47
CA GLY A 285 -2.98 -11.39 -30.75
C GLY A 285 -3.32 -10.61 -29.48
N ASP A 286 -4.31 -11.10 -28.77
CA ASP A 286 -4.72 -10.63 -27.44
C ASP A 286 -5.40 -11.78 -26.65
N GLN A 287 -5.90 -11.50 -25.45
CA GLN A 287 -6.55 -12.50 -24.60
C GLN A 287 -7.88 -13.02 -25.22
N ASN A 288 -8.60 -12.18 -25.96
CA ASN A 288 -9.83 -12.60 -26.66
C ASN A 288 -9.47 -13.56 -27.80
N ASP A 289 -8.43 -13.25 -28.55
CA ASP A 289 -7.94 -14.13 -29.62
C ASP A 289 -7.57 -15.52 -29.06
N VAL A 290 -6.87 -15.56 -27.92
CA VAL A 290 -6.52 -16.81 -27.21
C VAL A 290 -7.79 -17.59 -26.81
N ALA A 291 -8.81 -16.91 -26.31
CA ALA A 291 -10.08 -17.54 -25.93
C ALA A 291 -10.78 -18.17 -27.16
N VAL A 292 -10.90 -17.40 -28.25
CA VAL A 292 -11.53 -17.90 -29.51
C VAL A 292 -10.75 -19.09 -30.10
N PHE A 293 -9.40 -19.04 -30.07
CA PHE A 293 -8.57 -20.16 -30.50
C PHE A 293 -8.88 -21.45 -29.71
N ARG A 294 -9.03 -21.34 -28.41
CA ARG A 294 -9.36 -22.46 -27.52
C ARG A 294 -10.78 -22.99 -27.79
N GLU A 295 -11.77 -22.11 -27.90
CA GLU A 295 -13.16 -22.47 -28.15
C GLU A 295 -13.35 -23.20 -29.48
N LEU A 296 -12.62 -22.76 -30.51
CA LEU A 296 -12.67 -23.36 -31.83
C LEU A 296 -11.68 -24.53 -32.05
N GLY A 297 -10.87 -24.87 -31.01
CA GLY A 297 -9.89 -25.97 -31.08
C GLY A 297 -8.80 -25.75 -32.13
N LEU A 298 -8.41 -24.50 -32.39
CA LEU A 298 -7.45 -24.20 -33.46
C LEU A 298 -5.99 -24.44 -33.00
N MET A 299 -5.14 -24.86 -33.93
CA MET A 299 -3.70 -24.98 -33.69
C MET A 299 -3.03 -23.60 -33.70
N PRO A 300 -2.34 -23.20 -32.61
CA PRO A 300 -1.71 -21.92 -32.57
C PRO A 300 -0.37 -21.84 -33.30
N PHE A 301 -0.05 -20.65 -33.84
CA PHE A 301 1.22 -20.34 -34.49
C PHE A 301 1.94 -19.23 -33.69
N GLN A 302 3.14 -19.49 -33.19
CA GLN A 302 3.95 -18.52 -32.47
C GLN A 302 4.59 -17.55 -33.48
N ALA A 303 4.08 -16.30 -33.55
CA ALA A 303 4.60 -15.28 -34.49
C ALA A 303 5.76 -14.48 -33.91
N ILE A 304 5.91 -14.41 -32.59
CA ILE A 304 6.89 -13.58 -31.90
C ILE A 304 7.71 -14.45 -30.95
N ASP A 305 9.04 -14.30 -30.97
CA ASP A 305 9.96 -15.01 -30.08
C ASP A 305 10.16 -14.28 -28.72
N LEU A 306 10.99 -14.86 -27.85
CA LEU A 306 11.26 -14.30 -26.52
C LEU A 306 12.01 -12.96 -26.56
N GLU A 307 12.72 -12.68 -27.61
CA GLU A 307 13.46 -11.44 -27.84
C GLU A 307 12.59 -10.37 -28.53
N GLY A 308 11.34 -10.65 -28.85
CA GLY A 308 10.40 -9.76 -29.52
C GLY A 308 10.69 -9.60 -31.02
N ASN A 309 11.25 -10.63 -31.63
CA ASN A 309 11.42 -10.69 -33.07
C ASN A 309 10.37 -11.60 -33.71
N MET A 310 10.10 -11.39 -34.98
CA MET A 310 9.23 -12.24 -35.77
C MET A 310 9.86 -13.61 -36.03
N THR A 311 9.09 -14.68 -35.87
CA THR A 311 9.53 -16.07 -36.07
C THR A 311 9.41 -16.48 -37.54
N GLU A 312 9.83 -17.73 -37.86
CA GLU A 312 9.78 -18.34 -39.21
C GLU A 312 8.38 -18.29 -39.85
N VAL A 313 7.30 -18.38 -39.04
CA VAL A 313 5.93 -18.32 -39.55
C VAL A 313 5.61 -17.02 -40.31
N SER A 314 6.35 -15.95 -40.02
CA SER A 314 6.20 -14.63 -40.65
C SER A 314 6.84 -14.54 -42.06
N GLY A 315 7.50 -15.58 -42.52
CA GLY A 315 8.12 -15.61 -43.87
C GLY A 315 9.16 -14.52 -44.07
N PRO A 316 8.94 -13.54 -44.97
CA PRO A 316 9.93 -12.53 -45.28
C PRO A 316 10.29 -11.56 -44.12
N TYR A 317 9.53 -11.61 -43.00
CA TYR A 317 9.71 -10.71 -41.83
C TYR A 317 10.49 -11.37 -40.70
N VAL A 318 10.98 -12.60 -40.87
CA VAL A 318 11.70 -13.35 -39.82
C VAL A 318 12.89 -12.56 -39.29
N GLY A 319 13.06 -12.53 -37.98
CA GLY A 319 14.13 -11.85 -37.26
C GLY A 319 13.95 -10.32 -37.12
N MET A 320 12.94 -9.71 -37.72
CA MET A 320 12.63 -8.29 -37.54
C MET A 320 11.97 -8.08 -36.17
N LYS A 321 12.23 -6.94 -35.53
CA LYS A 321 11.47 -6.52 -34.35
C LYS A 321 10.01 -6.27 -34.73
N VAL A 322 9.07 -6.56 -33.80
CA VAL A 322 7.62 -6.41 -33.99
C VAL A 322 7.24 -5.05 -34.61
N ALA A 323 7.83 -3.95 -34.09
CA ALA A 323 7.53 -2.60 -34.60
C ALA A 323 8.05 -2.39 -36.04
N GLU A 324 9.22 -2.91 -36.36
CA GLU A 324 9.80 -2.86 -37.70
C GLU A 324 9.01 -3.71 -38.70
N ALA A 325 8.67 -4.93 -38.31
CA ALA A 325 7.85 -5.83 -39.12
C ALA A 325 6.47 -5.22 -39.42
N ARG A 326 5.86 -4.54 -38.44
CA ARG A 326 4.57 -3.85 -38.66
C ARG A 326 4.63 -2.82 -39.76
N GLU A 327 5.59 -1.92 -39.74
CA GLU A 327 5.74 -0.90 -40.79
C GLU A 327 6.11 -1.56 -42.13
N ARG A 328 6.94 -2.59 -42.15
CA ARG A 328 7.32 -3.31 -43.35
C ARG A 328 6.11 -4.04 -43.97
N VAL A 329 5.28 -4.69 -43.18
CA VAL A 329 4.02 -5.33 -43.67
C VAL A 329 3.08 -4.30 -44.29
N ILE A 330 2.97 -3.11 -43.70
CA ILE A 330 2.16 -2.01 -44.24
C ILE A 330 2.71 -1.58 -45.61
N ASP A 331 4.03 -1.39 -45.76
CA ASP A 331 4.64 -1.00 -47.00
C ASP A 331 4.45 -2.04 -48.13
N ASP A 332 4.62 -3.32 -47.80
CA ASP A 332 4.43 -4.42 -48.76
C ASP A 332 2.97 -4.57 -49.18
N LEU A 333 2.01 -4.48 -48.24
CA LEU A 333 0.58 -4.48 -48.53
C LEU A 333 0.15 -3.26 -49.35
N SER A 334 0.74 -2.08 -49.09
CA SER A 334 0.51 -0.89 -49.89
C SER A 334 1.02 -1.05 -51.32
N SER A 335 2.23 -1.59 -51.49
CA SER A 335 2.85 -1.86 -52.78
C SER A 335 2.02 -2.88 -53.60
N ALA A 336 1.37 -3.82 -52.89
CA ALA A 336 0.45 -4.81 -53.52
C ALA A 336 -0.97 -4.27 -53.74
N ASN A 337 -1.24 -2.96 -53.51
CA ASN A 337 -2.56 -2.33 -53.59
C ASN A 337 -3.63 -2.98 -52.72
N ARG A 338 -3.25 -3.55 -51.57
CA ARG A 338 -4.17 -4.20 -50.65
C ARG A 338 -4.64 -3.30 -49.50
N ILE A 339 -4.01 -2.18 -49.27
CA ILE A 339 -4.46 -1.18 -48.28
C ILE A 339 -5.64 -0.40 -48.88
N VAL A 340 -6.76 -0.41 -48.16
CA VAL A 340 -7.97 0.34 -48.51
C VAL A 340 -7.97 1.68 -47.83
N ASN A 341 -7.60 1.70 -46.52
CA ASN A 341 -7.61 2.93 -45.72
C ASN A 341 -6.62 2.80 -44.54
N ILE A 342 -6.11 3.90 -44.02
CA ILE A 342 -5.33 3.98 -42.78
C ILE A 342 -5.88 5.13 -41.95
N ILE A 343 -6.31 4.82 -40.74
CA ILE A 343 -6.87 5.79 -39.79
C ILE A 343 -5.93 5.90 -38.60
N GLU A 344 -5.38 7.06 -38.34
CA GLU A 344 -4.65 7.33 -37.10
C GLU A 344 -5.65 7.42 -35.95
N LYS A 345 -5.38 6.69 -34.87
CA LYS A 345 -6.20 6.72 -33.64
C LYS A 345 -5.35 6.58 -32.41
N GLU A 346 -5.87 7.02 -31.28
CA GLU A 346 -5.33 6.68 -29.99
C GLU A 346 -5.93 5.35 -29.48
N GLN A 347 -5.09 4.50 -28.95
CA GLN A 347 -5.46 3.18 -28.44
C GLN A 347 -4.81 2.92 -27.08
N ASP A 348 -5.53 2.24 -26.20
CA ASP A 348 -5.01 1.76 -24.94
C ASP A 348 -4.19 0.47 -25.19
N VAL A 349 -2.87 0.60 -25.13
CA VAL A 349 -1.92 -0.50 -25.36
C VAL A 349 -1.56 -1.13 -24.02
N PRO A 350 -1.68 -2.46 -23.86
CA PRO A 350 -1.21 -3.14 -22.66
C PRO A 350 0.32 -3.07 -22.57
N VAL A 351 0.80 -2.71 -21.38
CA VAL A 351 2.23 -2.54 -21.09
C VAL A 351 2.55 -3.16 -19.73
N SER A 352 3.80 -3.56 -19.52
CA SER A 352 4.28 -3.93 -18.19
C SER A 352 4.23 -2.74 -17.23
N GLU A 353 3.78 -2.95 -15.99
CA GLU A 353 3.65 -1.89 -14.99
C GLU A 353 4.99 -1.17 -14.75
N ARG A 354 6.09 -1.91 -14.70
CA ARG A 354 7.42 -1.38 -14.35
C ARG A 354 8.17 -0.78 -15.52
N GLY A 355 8.36 -1.55 -16.59
CA GLY A 355 9.12 -1.13 -17.78
C GLY A 355 8.35 -0.21 -18.72
N LYS A 356 7.00 -0.19 -18.61
CA LYS A 356 6.10 0.51 -19.55
C LYS A 356 6.31 0.08 -21.01
N ASN A 357 6.86 -1.11 -21.21
CA ASN A 357 7.05 -1.72 -22.53
C ASN A 357 5.75 -2.38 -22.98
N PRO A 358 5.43 -2.38 -24.28
CA PRO A 358 4.35 -3.19 -24.81
C PRO A 358 4.60 -4.67 -24.51
N VAL A 359 3.57 -5.35 -24.05
CA VAL A 359 3.63 -6.79 -23.78
C VAL A 359 3.09 -7.58 -24.96
N GLU A 360 3.59 -8.81 -25.11
CA GLU A 360 3.18 -9.77 -26.12
C GLU A 360 2.61 -11.03 -25.43
N ILE A 361 1.85 -11.84 -26.15
CA ILE A 361 1.41 -13.15 -25.65
C ILE A 361 2.29 -14.23 -26.25
N ILE A 362 2.94 -15.02 -25.40
CA ILE A 362 3.90 -16.05 -25.82
C ILE A 362 3.56 -17.37 -25.12
N LEU A 363 3.64 -18.47 -25.87
CA LEU A 363 3.44 -19.81 -25.33
C LEU A 363 4.68 -20.23 -24.55
N LEU A 364 4.55 -20.33 -23.22
CA LEU A 364 5.65 -20.64 -22.31
C LEU A 364 5.25 -21.65 -21.26
N LYS A 365 6.21 -22.48 -20.88
CA LYS A 365 6.10 -23.40 -19.76
C LYS A 365 6.50 -22.66 -18.49
N GLU A 366 5.50 -22.37 -17.65
CA GLU A 366 5.64 -21.61 -16.41
C GLU A 366 4.96 -22.30 -15.24
N TRP A 367 5.22 -21.84 -14.01
CA TRP A 367 4.56 -22.27 -12.80
C TRP A 367 3.35 -21.37 -12.52
N TYR A 368 2.23 -21.97 -12.12
CA TYR A 368 0.96 -21.28 -11.87
C TYR A 368 0.40 -21.66 -10.52
N VAL A 369 -0.14 -20.69 -9.78
CA VAL A 369 -1.10 -20.95 -8.70
C VAL A 369 -2.50 -21.02 -9.31
N ARG A 370 -3.19 -22.12 -9.06
CA ARG A 370 -4.59 -22.28 -9.45
C ARG A 370 -5.46 -21.42 -8.54
N GLN A 371 -6.21 -20.50 -9.12
CA GLN A 371 -6.97 -19.54 -8.34
C GLN A 371 -8.45 -19.44 -8.73
N THR A 372 -8.82 -19.93 -9.91
CA THR A 372 -10.21 -19.80 -10.40
C THR A 372 -11.18 -20.68 -9.64
N HIS A 373 -10.74 -21.83 -9.14
CA HIS A 373 -11.60 -22.83 -8.46
C HIS A 373 -11.95 -22.46 -7.01
N ILE A 374 -11.20 -21.56 -6.37
CA ILE A 374 -11.36 -21.24 -4.95
C ILE A 374 -12.09 -19.89 -4.70
N GLN A 375 -12.49 -19.19 -5.76
CA GLN A 375 -13.06 -17.84 -5.66
C GLN A 375 -14.29 -17.76 -4.74
N ASP A 376 -15.18 -18.73 -4.79
CA ASP A 376 -16.38 -18.76 -3.95
C ASP A 376 -16.01 -18.93 -2.47
N ARG A 377 -15.05 -19.82 -2.16
CA ARG A 377 -14.56 -20.00 -0.80
C ARG A 377 -13.86 -18.74 -0.27
N MET A 378 -13.08 -18.08 -1.09
CA MET A 378 -12.45 -16.81 -0.70
C MET A 378 -13.50 -15.73 -0.39
N ARG A 379 -14.62 -15.67 -1.12
CA ARG A 379 -15.72 -14.73 -0.82
C ARG A 379 -16.35 -15.01 0.54
N GLU A 380 -16.53 -16.28 0.90
CA GLU A 380 -17.01 -16.66 2.23
C GLU A 380 -16.04 -16.18 3.33
N LEU A 381 -14.73 -16.42 3.15
CA LEU A 381 -13.69 -15.99 4.09
C LEU A 381 -13.61 -14.46 4.25
N ILE A 382 -13.90 -13.69 3.20
CA ILE A 382 -13.93 -12.23 3.25
C ILE A 382 -15.05 -11.71 4.17
N GLU A 383 -16.14 -12.46 4.37
CA GLU A 383 -17.22 -12.02 5.27
C GLU A 383 -16.79 -12.03 6.75
N ASP A 384 -15.78 -12.80 7.10
CA ASP A 384 -15.21 -12.86 8.46
C ASP A 384 -14.21 -11.73 8.76
N MET A 385 -13.91 -10.85 7.76
CA MET A 385 -12.96 -9.75 7.88
C MET A 385 -13.64 -8.40 8.03
N GLU A 386 -13.05 -7.53 8.84
CA GLU A 386 -13.48 -6.14 8.99
C GLU A 386 -12.67 -5.20 8.11
N PHE A 387 -13.34 -4.45 7.22
CA PHE A 387 -12.69 -3.50 6.31
C PHE A 387 -12.80 -2.06 6.81
N HIS A 388 -11.66 -1.35 6.82
CA HIS A 388 -11.54 0.06 7.21
C HIS A 388 -11.03 0.91 6.04
N PRO A 389 -11.92 1.69 5.37
CA PRO A 389 -13.37 1.74 5.53
C PRO A 389 -14.08 0.57 4.81
N ILE A 390 -15.26 0.23 5.26
CA ILE A 390 -16.06 -0.89 4.70
C ILE A 390 -16.27 -0.77 3.17
N ARG A 391 -16.41 0.46 2.63
CA ARG A 391 -16.59 0.70 1.20
C ARG A 391 -15.42 0.18 0.35
N ASN A 392 -14.21 0.12 0.90
CA ASN A 392 -13.02 -0.31 0.17
C ASN A 392 -12.93 -1.83 0.00
N LYS A 393 -13.80 -2.62 0.68
CA LYS A 393 -14.02 -4.04 0.40
C LYS A 393 -14.34 -4.27 -1.09
N GLN A 394 -15.03 -3.32 -1.72
CA GLN A 394 -15.44 -3.42 -3.12
C GLN A 394 -14.25 -3.50 -4.08
N PHE A 395 -13.10 -2.87 -3.79
CA PHE A 395 -11.91 -2.99 -4.64
C PHE A 395 -11.42 -4.43 -4.76
N LEU A 396 -11.47 -5.19 -3.67
CA LEU A 396 -11.09 -6.60 -3.67
C LEU A 396 -12.12 -7.45 -4.42
N LEU A 397 -13.42 -7.22 -4.18
CA LEU A 397 -14.49 -7.95 -4.85
C LEU A 397 -14.49 -7.71 -6.36
N ASP A 398 -14.34 -6.45 -6.80
CA ASP A 398 -14.24 -6.09 -8.23
C ASP A 398 -13.04 -6.76 -8.90
N TRP A 399 -11.92 -6.89 -8.20
CA TRP A 399 -10.76 -7.61 -8.71
C TRP A 399 -11.07 -9.12 -8.87
N MET A 400 -11.67 -9.73 -7.86
CA MET A 400 -12.03 -11.15 -7.88
C MET A 400 -13.02 -11.50 -9.00
N ASP A 401 -13.95 -10.59 -9.31
CA ASP A 401 -14.91 -10.76 -10.42
C ASP A 401 -14.23 -10.79 -11.80
N ASN A 402 -13.05 -10.20 -11.93
CA ASN A 402 -12.32 -10.15 -13.19
C ASN A 402 -11.30 -11.29 -13.35
N ILE A 403 -11.11 -12.15 -12.34
CA ILE A 403 -10.15 -13.24 -12.41
C ILE A 403 -10.72 -14.38 -13.27
N SER A 404 -10.06 -14.67 -14.38
CA SER A 404 -10.45 -15.72 -15.33
C SER A 404 -9.33 -16.72 -15.64
N ILE A 405 -8.11 -16.46 -15.19
CA ILE A 405 -6.92 -17.28 -15.44
C ILE A 405 -6.16 -17.55 -14.13
N ASP A 406 -5.34 -18.58 -14.12
CA ASP A 406 -4.46 -18.88 -13.00
C ASP A 406 -3.27 -17.90 -12.95
N TRP A 407 -2.71 -17.69 -11.78
CA TRP A 407 -1.63 -16.74 -11.54
C TRP A 407 -0.27 -17.34 -11.94
N PRO A 408 0.44 -16.77 -12.96
CA PRO A 408 1.79 -17.20 -13.31
C PRO A 408 2.80 -16.67 -12.29
N ILE A 409 3.41 -17.57 -11.52
CA ILE A 409 4.29 -17.23 -10.39
C ILE A 409 5.78 -17.37 -10.70
N SER A 410 6.18 -17.83 -11.87
CA SER A 410 7.61 -17.92 -12.22
C SER A 410 8.06 -16.77 -13.14
N ARG A 411 9.32 -16.36 -12.93
CA ARG A 411 9.98 -15.27 -13.65
C ARG A 411 11.34 -15.76 -14.18
N ARG A 412 11.79 -15.16 -15.29
CA ARG A 412 13.08 -15.46 -15.96
C ARG A 412 14.12 -14.39 -15.63
N ARG A 413 14.13 -13.96 -14.37
CA ARG A 413 15.08 -13.01 -13.78
C ARG A 413 15.94 -13.74 -12.74
N TRP A 414 16.85 -13.06 -12.04
CA TRP A 414 17.80 -13.73 -11.13
C TRP A 414 17.66 -13.32 -9.68
N TYR A 415 17.37 -12.04 -9.37
CA TYR A 415 17.36 -11.53 -7.99
C TYR A 415 15.97 -11.64 -7.34
N HIS A 416 15.54 -12.88 -7.14
CA HIS A 416 14.30 -13.25 -6.45
C HIS A 416 14.49 -14.61 -5.81
N THR A 417 13.52 -15.08 -5.02
CA THR A 417 13.51 -16.43 -4.47
C THR A 417 13.38 -17.47 -5.58
N GLU A 418 14.22 -18.45 -5.57
CA GLU A 418 14.26 -19.52 -6.59
C GLU A 418 13.08 -20.49 -6.42
N VAL A 419 12.59 -21.03 -7.52
CA VAL A 419 11.66 -22.16 -7.53
C VAL A 419 12.42 -23.40 -7.01
N PRO A 420 12.00 -24.02 -5.90
CA PRO A 420 12.81 -25.03 -5.17
C PRO A 420 12.65 -26.44 -5.76
N ILE A 421 12.98 -26.61 -7.02
CA ILE A 421 12.74 -27.87 -7.76
C ILE A 421 14.01 -28.33 -8.47
N TRP A 422 14.25 -29.64 -8.39
CA TRP A 422 15.13 -30.37 -9.33
C TRP A 422 14.32 -31.40 -10.09
N TYR A 423 14.73 -31.68 -11.31
CA TYR A 423 14.14 -32.68 -12.18
C TYR A 423 15.09 -33.86 -12.33
N SER A 424 14.56 -35.08 -12.37
CA SER A 424 15.32 -36.23 -12.86
C SER A 424 15.67 -36.06 -14.37
N GLU A 425 16.67 -36.77 -14.84
CA GLU A 425 17.16 -36.68 -16.24
C GLU A 425 16.06 -36.97 -17.26
N ASP A 426 15.15 -37.90 -16.95
CA ASP A 426 13.96 -38.23 -17.77
C ASP A 426 12.82 -37.19 -17.65
N GLY A 427 12.90 -36.29 -16.66
CA GLY A 427 11.86 -35.28 -16.38
C GLY A 427 10.60 -35.84 -15.73
N GLU A 428 10.54 -37.12 -15.38
CA GLU A 428 9.33 -37.76 -14.81
C GLU A 428 9.21 -37.56 -13.31
N LYS A 429 10.31 -37.27 -12.63
CA LYS A 429 10.37 -37.06 -11.17
C LYS A 429 10.80 -35.66 -10.82
N ILE A 430 10.28 -35.16 -9.71
CA ILE A 430 10.60 -33.88 -9.10
C ILE A 430 11.18 -34.12 -7.72
N ILE A 431 12.24 -33.41 -7.39
CA ILE A 431 12.82 -33.40 -6.05
C ILE A 431 12.53 -32.07 -5.38
N THR A 432 12.06 -32.11 -4.13
CA THR A 432 11.72 -30.96 -3.32
C THR A 432 12.55 -30.91 -2.02
N PRO A 433 12.96 -29.74 -1.52
CA PRO A 433 13.69 -29.61 -0.27
C PRO A 433 12.81 -29.92 0.95
N PRO A 434 13.41 -30.16 2.12
CA PRO A 434 12.69 -30.18 3.39
C PRO A 434 12.12 -28.83 3.75
N ALA A 435 11.03 -28.82 4.55
CA ALA A 435 10.36 -27.59 4.97
C ALA A 435 11.30 -26.66 5.76
N GLY A 436 11.22 -25.35 5.50
CA GLY A 436 12.02 -24.31 6.14
C GLY A 436 13.45 -24.17 5.63
N VAL A 437 13.89 -25.03 4.72
CA VAL A 437 15.25 -24.99 4.16
C VAL A 437 15.25 -24.20 2.84
N TYR A 438 16.01 -23.10 2.80
CA TYR A 438 16.25 -22.35 1.58
C TYR A 438 17.26 -23.05 0.69
N VAL A 439 16.96 -23.12 -0.62
CA VAL A 439 17.80 -23.78 -1.63
C VAL A 439 17.88 -22.95 -2.91
N GLN A 440 18.99 -23.12 -3.63
CA GLN A 440 19.26 -22.49 -4.93
C GLN A 440 19.52 -23.56 -6.00
N PRO A 441 18.47 -24.17 -6.59
CA PRO A 441 18.60 -25.33 -7.49
C PRO A 441 19.51 -25.11 -8.69
N TRP A 442 19.61 -23.87 -9.18
CA TRP A 442 20.46 -23.52 -10.33
C TRP A 442 21.97 -23.73 -10.10
N ARG A 443 22.40 -23.81 -8.83
CA ARG A 443 23.83 -23.96 -8.49
C ARG A 443 24.17 -25.10 -7.51
N GLU A 444 23.15 -25.67 -6.86
CA GLU A 444 23.38 -26.72 -5.86
C GLU A 444 22.44 -27.91 -6.06
N GLY A 445 22.86 -29.08 -5.59
CA GLY A 445 22.03 -30.29 -5.59
C GLY A 445 21.04 -30.32 -4.45
N PRO A 446 20.08 -31.28 -4.46
CA PRO A 446 19.12 -31.45 -3.38
C PRO A 446 19.79 -31.72 -2.03
N PRO A 447 19.44 -31.01 -0.94
CA PRO A 447 20.00 -31.25 0.38
C PRO A 447 19.48 -32.56 0.98
N THR A 448 20.18 -33.05 2.03
CA THR A 448 19.72 -34.17 2.85
C THR A 448 18.30 -33.91 3.39
N GLY A 449 17.45 -34.95 3.34
CA GLY A 449 16.05 -34.84 3.76
C GLY A 449 15.09 -34.40 2.66
N SER A 450 15.61 -34.13 1.45
CA SER A 450 14.73 -33.84 0.28
C SER A 450 13.86 -35.04 -0.07
N ARG A 451 12.70 -34.79 -0.69
CA ARG A 451 11.74 -35.82 -1.11
C ARG A 451 11.66 -35.91 -2.63
N VAL A 452 11.57 -37.13 -3.11
CA VAL A 452 11.34 -37.45 -4.53
C VAL A 452 9.86 -37.67 -4.75
N LEU A 453 9.26 -36.94 -5.68
CA LEU A 453 7.86 -37.03 -6.05
C LEU A 453 7.73 -37.44 -7.50
N ASP A 454 6.72 -38.22 -7.81
CA ASP A 454 6.26 -38.40 -9.21
C ASP A 454 5.72 -37.06 -9.71
N ARG A 455 6.10 -36.62 -10.89
CA ARG A 455 5.78 -35.26 -11.40
C ARG A 455 4.31 -35.08 -11.69
N GLU A 456 3.66 -36.09 -12.21
CA GLU A 456 2.26 -36.03 -12.67
C GLU A 456 1.29 -36.29 -11.50
N SER A 457 1.48 -37.42 -10.80
CA SER A 457 0.60 -37.83 -9.69
C SER A 457 0.89 -37.11 -8.40
N ARG A 458 2.12 -36.53 -8.21
CA ARG A 458 2.66 -35.95 -6.98
C ARG A 458 2.82 -36.92 -5.82
N GLU A 459 2.74 -38.23 -6.12
CA GLU A 459 2.97 -39.28 -5.12
C GLU A 459 4.42 -39.19 -4.57
N ASP A 460 4.54 -39.31 -3.29
CA ASP A 460 5.85 -39.32 -2.60
C ASP A 460 6.50 -40.69 -2.76
N LEU A 461 7.58 -40.74 -3.55
CA LEU A 461 8.30 -41.97 -3.89
C LEU A 461 9.38 -42.34 -2.87
N GLY A 462 9.75 -41.41 -1.98
CA GLY A 462 10.74 -41.64 -0.95
C GLY A 462 11.75 -40.52 -0.75
N SER A 463 12.76 -40.79 0.10
CA SER A 463 13.86 -39.87 0.39
C SER A 463 14.82 -39.75 -0.79
N TRP A 464 15.29 -38.54 -1.09
CA TRP A 464 16.39 -38.30 -2.01
C TRP A 464 17.67 -39.06 -1.58
N ASP A 465 17.94 -39.13 -0.26
CA ASP A 465 19.12 -39.79 0.27
C ASP A 465 19.16 -41.29 -0.10
N ASP A 466 18.02 -41.93 -0.20
CA ASP A 466 17.87 -43.33 -0.58
C ASP A 466 17.85 -43.58 -2.10
N LEU A 467 17.27 -42.60 -2.85
CA LEU A 467 17.01 -42.78 -4.28
C LEU A 467 18.01 -42.11 -5.21
N SER A 468 18.90 -41.25 -4.66
CA SER A 468 19.86 -40.44 -5.45
C SER A 468 20.74 -41.27 -6.38
N SER A 469 21.21 -42.43 -5.89
CA SER A 469 22.04 -43.33 -6.70
C SER A 469 21.33 -43.96 -7.89
N GLN A 470 19.99 -44.03 -7.83
CA GLN A 470 19.15 -44.61 -8.89
C GLN A 470 18.72 -43.54 -9.91
N LEU A 471 18.57 -42.29 -9.44
CA LEU A 471 18.11 -41.17 -10.27
C LEU A 471 19.26 -40.52 -11.06
N GLY A 472 20.49 -40.69 -10.67
CA GLY A 472 21.66 -40.16 -11.35
C GLY A 472 21.74 -38.61 -11.24
N GLN A 473 22.10 -37.94 -12.34
CA GLN A 473 22.21 -36.50 -12.39
C GLN A 473 20.83 -35.84 -12.40
N VAL A 474 20.66 -34.79 -11.60
CA VAL A 474 19.45 -34.00 -11.57
C VAL A 474 19.70 -32.58 -12.09
N ILE A 475 18.68 -31.97 -12.65
CA ILE A 475 18.74 -30.62 -13.25
C ILE A 475 17.92 -29.70 -12.36
N GLY A 476 18.55 -28.63 -11.83
CA GLY A 476 17.85 -27.63 -11.02
C GLY A 476 17.03 -26.65 -11.88
N GLU A 477 15.90 -26.21 -11.34
CA GLU A 477 15.10 -25.15 -11.96
C GLU A 477 15.88 -23.82 -11.90
N GLU A 478 15.86 -23.07 -13.00
CA GLU A 478 16.55 -21.78 -13.12
C GLU A 478 15.63 -20.57 -12.85
N LYS A 479 14.30 -20.79 -12.93
CA LYS A 479 13.33 -19.75 -12.72
C LYS A 479 13.24 -19.36 -11.25
N VAL A 480 12.80 -18.12 -11.04
CA VAL A 480 12.58 -17.55 -9.72
C VAL A 480 11.10 -17.20 -9.56
N PHE A 481 10.68 -16.90 -8.34
CA PHE A 481 9.32 -16.46 -8.07
C PHE A 481 9.04 -15.04 -8.56
N ASP A 482 7.78 -14.76 -8.81
CA ASP A 482 7.21 -13.42 -8.80
C ASP A 482 7.44 -12.76 -7.43
N THR A 483 7.77 -11.49 -7.40
CA THR A 483 7.94 -10.71 -6.16
C THR A 483 6.73 -10.86 -5.22
N TRP A 484 5.51 -10.89 -5.76
CA TRP A 484 4.28 -11.06 -4.98
C TRP A 484 4.13 -12.46 -4.37
N MET A 485 4.80 -13.46 -4.93
CA MET A 485 4.84 -14.80 -4.32
C MET A 485 5.63 -14.79 -3.00
N ASP A 486 6.64 -13.95 -2.89
CA ASP A 486 7.41 -13.75 -1.66
C ASP A 486 6.69 -12.81 -0.69
N SER A 487 6.48 -11.56 -1.07
CA SER A 487 6.01 -10.51 -0.16
C SER A 487 4.61 -10.78 0.42
N SER A 488 3.77 -11.54 -0.28
CA SER A 488 2.45 -11.95 0.23
C SER A 488 2.48 -13.14 1.21
N ASN A 489 3.66 -13.58 1.68
CA ASN A 489 3.82 -14.55 2.77
C ASN A 489 4.06 -13.89 4.13
N SER A 490 4.11 -12.55 4.19
CA SER A 490 4.48 -11.82 5.41
C SER A 490 3.62 -12.20 6.61
N ASN A 491 2.29 -12.35 6.45
CA ASN A 491 1.38 -12.75 7.52
C ASN A 491 1.74 -14.11 8.14
N LEU A 492 2.14 -15.08 7.33
CA LEU A 492 2.56 -16.41 7.77
C LEU A 492 3.92 -16.31 8.48
N TYR A 493 4.87 -15.61 7.86
CA TYR A 493 6.23 -15.46 8.42
C TYR A 493 6.21 -14.75 9.78
N VAL A 494 5.59 -13.57 9.89
CA VAL A 494 5.57 -12.81 11.15
C VAL A 494 4.76 -13.51 12.23
N SER A 495 3.81 -14.36 11.89
CA SER A 495 3.06 -15.16 12.86
C SER A 495 3.83 -16.40 13.36
N GLY A 496 5.02 -16.71 12.78
CA GLY A 496 5.82 -17.87 13.20
C GLY A 496 5.49 -19.19 12.49
N TYR A 497 4.84 -19.12 11.29
CA TYR A 497 4.57 -20.32 10.48
C TYR A 497 5.87 -21.10 10.24
N LEU A 498 5.86 -22.40 10.49
CA LEU A 498 7.01 -23.33 10.49
C LEU A 498 8.07 -23.11 11.57
N SER A 499 8.23 -21.93 12.13
CA SER A 499 9.31 -21.59 13.07
C SER A 499 8.87 -21.63 14.54
N ASP A 500 7.65 -21.19 14.86
CA ASP A 500 7.13 -21.13 16.23
C ASP A 500 5.63 -21.48 16.27
N PRO A 501 5.28 -22.77 16.46
CA PRO A 501 3.88 -23.21 16.50
C PRO A 501 3.06 -22.60 17.66
N GLU A 502 3.69 -22.23 18.77
CA GLU A 502 3.02 -21.58 19.91
C GLU A 502 2.62 -20.15 19.54
N LEU A 503 3.56 -19.38 18.97
CA LEU A 503 3.29 -18.04 18.46
C LEU A 503 2.23 -18.10 17.37
N PHE A 504 2.37 -19.02 16.40
CA PHE A 504 1.43 -19.15 15.28
C PHE A 504 -0.01 -19.35 15.74
N SER A 505 -0.23 -20.20 16.76
CA SER A 505 -1.55 -20.45 17.31
C SER A 505 -2.22 -19.23 17.96
N LYS A 506 -1.43 -18.22 18.35
CA LYS A 506 -1.91 -16.99 19.03
C LYS A 506 -1.94 -15.77 18.11
N ALA A 507 -1.02 -15.73 17.13
CA ALA A 507 -0.81 -14.57 16.27
C ALA A 507 -1.48 -14.67 14.90
N PHE A 508 -1.89 -15.86 14.48
CA PHE A 508 -2.60 -16.09 13.22
C PHE A 508 -4.08 -16.43 13.46
N PRO A 509 -5.06 -15.87 12.71
CA PRO A 509 -4.90 -14.80 11.72
C PRO A 509 -4.33 -13.51 12.32
N THR A 510 -3.53 -12.76 11.52
CA THR A 510 -2.93 -11.50 11.98
C THR A 510 -3.98 -10.46 12.38
N GLY A 511 -3.62 -9.52 13.25
CA GLY A 511 -4.55 -8.50 13.74
C GLY A 511 -5.04 -7.59 12.63
N ILE A 512 -4.11 -7.02 11.83
CA ILE A 512 -4.47 -6.10 10.75
C ILE A 512 -3.52 -6.22 9.54
N ARG A 513 -4.11 -6.06 8.34
CA ARG A 513 -3.44 -5.95 7.04
C ARG A 513 -3.62 -4.54 6.48
N PRO A 514 -2.76 -3.57 6.86
CA PRO A 514 -2.87 -2.20 6.39
C PRO A 514 -2.13 -2.02 5.06
N GLN A 515 -2.69 -1.23 4.14
CA GLN A 515 -2.09 -1.00 2.82
C GLN A 515 -2.70 0.19 2.08
N GLY A 516 -2.07 0.60 0.97
CA GLY A 516 -2.67 1.49 -0.03
C GLY A 516 -3.58 0.72 -1.00
N LYS A 517 -4.51 1.45 -1.62
CA LYS A 517 -5.45 0.85 -2.59
C LYS A 517 -4.77 0.29 -3.85
N GLU A 518 -3.55 0.72 -4.15
CA GLU A 518 -2.77 0.31 -5.33
C GLU A 518 -2.32 -1.15 -5.30
N ILE A 519 -2.20 -1.75 -4.11
CA ILE A 519 -1.75 -3.14 -3.96
C ILE A 519 -2.84 -4.13 -3.51
N VAL A 520 -4.10 -3.73 -3.61
CA VAL A 520 -5.25 -4.61 -3.29
C VAL A 520 -5.29 -5.83 -4.22
N ARG A 521 -5.02 -5.63 -5.53
CA ARG A 521 -5.03 -6.69 -6.54
C ARG A 521 -3.86 -7.67 -6.43
N THR A 522 -2.79 -7.26 -5.75
CA THR A 522 -1.54 -8.00 -5.62
C THR A 522 -1.35 -8.46 -4.18
N TRP A 523 -0.78 -7.64 -3.31
CA TRP A 523 -0.37 -8.03 -1.97
C TRP A 523 -1.53 -8.53 -1.10
N LEU A 524 -2.69 -7.83 -1.08
CA LEU A 524 -3.87 -8.27 -0.34
C LEU A 524 -4.44 -9.57 -0.90
N TYR A 525 -4.73 -9.56 -2.22
CA TYR A 525 -5.39 -10.68 -2.87
C TYR A 525 -4.54 -11.96 -2.80
N TYR A 526 -3.24 -11.89 -3.12
CA TYR A 526 -2.38 -13.07 -3.12
C TYR A 526 -2.10 -13.62 -1.72
N THR A 527 -2.13 -12.78 -0.69
CA THR A 527 -2.06 -13.25 0.70
C THR A 527 -3.34 -14.00 1.08
N LEU A 528 -4.51 -13.45 0.76
CA LEU A 528 -5.80 -14.11 0.99
C LEU A 528 -5.85 -15.45 0.25
N LEU A 529 -5.45 -15.48 -1.02
CA LEU A 529 -5.41 -16.70 -1.85
C LEU A 529 -4.56 -17.79 -1.18
N LYS A 530 -3.33 -17.47 -0.77
CA LYS A 530 -2.44 -18.45 -0.15
C LYS A 530 -2.93 -18.89 1.24
N SER A 531 -3.45 -17.97 2.04
CA SER A 531 -4.03 -18.30 3.35
C SER A 531 -5.26 -19.22 3.20
N ALA A 532 -6.10 -18.98 2.20
CA ALA A 532 -7.25 -19.81 1.88
C ALA A 532 -6.82 -21.22 1.42
N LEU A 533 -5.87 -21.32 0.47
CA LEU A 533 -5.38 -22.60 -0.04
C LEU A 533 -4.65 -23.44 1.02
N LEU A 534 -3.81 -22.80 1.85
CA LEU A 534 -2.99 -23.52 2.82
C LEU A 534 -3.75 -23.90 4.09
N LEU A 535 -4.58 -22.98 4.61
CA LEU A 535 -5.09 -23.02 5.98
C LEU A 535 -6.62 -22.88 6.08
N ASP A 536 -7.31 -22.71 4.94
CA ASP A 536 -8.74 -22.42 4.88
C ASP A 536 -9.15 -21.24 5.80
N SER A 537 -8.34 -20.17 5.78
CA SER A 537 -8.44 -19.02 6.69
C SER A 537 -8.34 -17.70 5.90
N PRO A 538 -8.98 -16.60 6.39
CA PRO A 538 -8.83 -15.28 5.80
C PRO A 538 -7.40 -14.71 5.92
N GLY A 539 -6.60 -15.23 6.85
CA GLY A 539 -5.22 -14.81 7.09
C GLY A 539 -5.05 -13.57 7.97
N PHE A 540 -6.09 -12.73 8.11
CA PHE A 540 -6.10 -11.51 8.94
C PHE A 540 -7.52 -11.14 9.36
N LYS A 541 -7.66 -10.42 10.50
CA LYS A 541 -8.96 -10.03 11.08
C LYS A 541 -9.45 -8.70 10.50
N HIS A 542 -8.56 -7.72 10.38
CA HIS A 542 -8.86 -6.38 9.87
C HIS A 542 -8.07 -6.09 8.60
N VAL A 543 -8.69 -5.35 7.68
CA VAL A 543 -8.07 -4.81 6.46
C VAL A 543 -8.22 -3.30 6.48
N TRP A 544 -7.11 -2.57 6.51
CA TRP A 544 -7.11 -1.11 6.41
C TRP A 544 -6.58 -0.68 5.04
N ILE A 545 -7.41 0.04 4.26
CA ILE A 545 -7.06 0.45 2.90
C ILE A 545 -7.08 1.97 2.81
N ASP A 546 -5.89 2.59 2.71
CA ASP A 546 -5.73 4.03 2.54
C ASP A 546 -5.82 4.48 1.08
N GLY A 547 -6.10 5.77 0.89
CA GLY A 547 -6.07 6.43 -0.41
C GLY A 547 -4.65 6.71 -0.90
N LEU A 548 -4.54 7.26 -2.11
CA LEU A 548 -3.27 7.66 -2.71
C LEU A 548 -2.86 9.07 -2.29
N GLY A 549 -1.54 9.26 -2.03
CA GLY A 549 -0.94 10.58 -1.92
C GLY A 549 -0.85 11.26 -3.29
N MET A 550 -1.57 12.36 -3.45
CA MET A 550 -1.64 13.16 -4.67
C MET A 550 -0.80 14.43 -4.55
N ASP A 551 -0.39 15.00 -5.68
CA ASP A 551 0.20 16.33 -5.71
C ASP A 551 -0.86 17.43 -5.36
N PRO A 552 -0.48 18.68 -5.14
CA PRO A 552 -1.43 19.75 -4.78
C PRO A 552 -2.56 19.99 -5.79
N TRP A 553 -2.47 19.41 -6.98
CA TRP A 553 -3.51 19.52 -8.04
C TRP A 553 -4.32 18.23 -8.22
N GLY A 554 -4.16 17.24 -7.33
CA GLY A 554 -4.92 15.99 -7.38
C GLY A 554 -4.41 14.98 -8.40
N ARG A 555 -3.13 15.06 -8.82
CA ARG A 555 -2.52 14.09 -9.74
C ARG A 555 -1.64 13.11 -8.95
N LYS A 556 -1.64 11.84 -9.35
CA LYS A 556 -0.72 10.83 -8.79
C LYS A 556 0.73 11.32 -8.92
N MET A 557 1.48 11.28 -7.83
CA MET A 557 2.90 11.65 -7.85
C MET A 557 3.74 10.53 -8.48
N SER A 558 4.69 10.93 -9.35
CA SER A 558 5.65 9.99 -9.95
C SER A 558 6.95 10.69 -10.33
N LYS A 559 8.05 9.91 -10.38
CA LYS A 559 9.35 10.41 -10.85
C LYS A 559 9.29 10.90 -12.31
N SER A 560 8.51 10.23 -13.15
CA SER A 560 8.35 10.58 -14.56
C SER A 560 7.60 11.90 -14.79
N LEU A 561 6.64 12.23 -13.93
CA LEU A 561 5.93 13.51 -13.97
C LEU A 561 6.72 14.66 -13.33
N GLY A 562 7.77 14.37 -12.55
CA GLY A 562 8.55 15.38 -11.84
C GLY A 562 7.74 16.18 -10.82
N ASN A 563 6.70 15.57 -10.26
CA ASN A 563 5.81 16.15 -9.24
C ASN A 563 5.95 15.50 -7.86
N GLY A 564 6.96 14.63 -7.67
CA GLY A 564 7.27 13.99 -6.39
C GLY A 564 7.93 14.97 -5.41
N ILE A 565 7.67 14.75 -4.12
CA ILE A 565 8.28 15.49 -3.00
C ILE A 565 9.09 14.48 -2.17
N ASP A 566 10.34 14.85 -1.84
CA ASP A 566 11.20 14.04 -0.97
C ASP A 566 10.70 14.08 0.48
N ALA A 567 10.51 12.91 1.10
CA ALA A 567 9.96 12.80 2.44
C ALA A 567 10.87 13.43 3.50
N ASN A 568 12.17 13.15 3.46
CA ASN A 568 13.11 13.65 4.45
C ASN A 568 13.17 15.19 4.46
N SER A 569 13.09 15.81 3.27
CA SER A 569 13.07 17.26 3.15
C SER A 569 11.84 17.92 3.79
N VAL A 570 10.71 17.21 3.88
CA VAL A 570 9.49 17.65 4.57
C VAL A 570 9.61 17.43 6.06
N LEU A 571 10.07 16.26 6.50
CA LEU A 571 10.24 15.91 7.91
C LEU A 571 11.32 16.77 8.61
N GLU A 572 12.29 17.27 7.88
CA GLU A 572 13.35 18.18 8.38
C GLU A 572 13.05 19.67 8.15
N CYS A 573 11.91 20.00 7.56
CA CYS A 573 11.58 21.38 7.22
C CYS A 573 11.46 22.25 8.48
N GLY A 574 12.38 23.18 8.66
CA GLY A 574 12.48 24.09 9.83
C GLY A 574 13.69 23.81 10.73
N ALA A 575 14.33 22.65 10.63
CA ALA A 575 15.52 22.33 11.40
C ALA A 575 16.68 23.30 11.07
N GLY A 576 17.32 23.85 12.11
CA GLY A 576 18.37 24.86 11.94
C GLY A 576 17.88 26.13 11.23
N GLY A 577 16.59 26.43 11.28
CA GLY A 577 15.96 27.57 10.62
C GLY A 577 15.88 27.46 9.09
N ARG A 578 16.10 26.27 8.52
CA ARG A 578 16.05 26.04 7.07
C ARG A 578 14.63 26.05 6.52
N THR A 579 14.37 26.87 5.50
CA THR A 579 13.11 26.84 4.73
C THR A 579 13.11 25.67 3.76
N GLY A 580 12.08 24.85 3.78
CA GLY A 580 11.82 23.85 2.77
C GLY A 580 11.43 24.53 1.44
N SER A 581 11.92 24.00 0.33
CA SER A 581 11.65 24.53 -1.01
C SER A 581 11.59 23.37 -2.01
N TRP A 582 10.42 23.15 -2.60
CA TRP A 582 10.17 22.03 -3.51
C TRP A 582 9.74 22.56 -4.88
N LYS A 583 10.61 22.37 -5.88
CA LYS A 583 10.27 22.65 -7.28
C LYS A 583 9.60 21.45 -7.89
N ILE A 584 8.31 21.51 -8.12
CA ILE A 584 7.50 20.44 -8.68
C ILE A 584 6.82 20.88 -9.98
N ARG A 585 6.64 19.92 -10.89
CA ARG A 585 5.95 20.17 -12.15
C ARG A 585 4.44 20.20 -11.96
N GLY A 586 3.84 21.40 -11.94
CA GLY A 586 2.39 21.59 -11.99
C GLY A 586 1.79 21.25 -13.36
N PRO A 587 0.45 21.39 -13.51
CA PRO A 587 -0.22 21.15 -14.79
C PRO A 587 0.34 21.97 -15.95
N ASP A 588 0.53 23.26 -15.73
CA ASP A 588 0.93 24.23 -16.77
C ASP A 588 2.38 24.70 -16.66
N LYS A 589 2.94 24.71 -15.46
CA LYS A 589 4.28 25.25 -15.19
C LYS A 589 4.95 24.58 -13.98
N VAL A 590 6.25 24.78 -13.85
CA VAL A 590 6.96 24.41 -12.61
C VAL A 590 6.58 25.41 -11.50
N VAL A 591 6.18 24.88 -10.35
CA VAL A 591 5.81 25.65 -9.16
C VAL A 591 6.83 25.38 -8.07
N ASN A 592 7.13 26.40 -7.27
CA ASN A 592 8.01 26.29 -6.12
C ASN A 592 7.17 26.44 -4.84
N LEU A 593 6.92 25.32 -4.15
CA LEU A 593 6.26 25.29 -2.84
C LEU A 593 7.26 25.62 -1.75
N ARG A 594 6.83 26.28 -0.67
CA ARG A 594 7.69 26.68 0.43
C ARG A 594 6.99 26.51 1.78
N ALA A 595 7.70 25.94 2.73
CA ALA A 595 7.29 25.91 4.13
C ALA A 595 8.48 26.17 5.05
N ASN A 596 8.23 26.60 6.28
CA ASN A 596 9.28 26.93 7.25
C ASN A 596 9.29 26.01 8.46
N LYS A 597 8.20 25.32 8.73
CA LYS A 597 8.02 24.50 9.94
C LYS A 597 7.02 23.38 9.68
N ILE A 598 7.51 22.18 9.45
CA ILE A 598 6.65 21.00 9.39
C ILE A 598 7.08 20.00 10.47
N GLY A 599 8.19 19.29 10.26
CA GLY A 599 8.64 18.22 11.16
C GLY A 599 7.75 16.98 11.09
N SER A 600 8.10 15.96 11.84
CA SER A 600 7.38 14.68 11.86
C SER A 600 6.03 14.78 12.56
N GLU A 601 5.96 15.49 13.68
CA GLU A 601 4.74 15.62 14.49
C GLU A 601 3.63 16.37 13.75
N CYS A 602 3.98 17.50 13.09
CA CYS A 602 3.02 18.25 12.27
C CYS A 602 2.58 17.44 11.04
N PHE A 603 3.49 16.69 10.43
CA PHE A 603 3.20 15.83 9.30
C PHE A 603 2.22 14.69 9.68
N ARG A 604 2.47 14.00 10.81
CA ARG A 604 1.60 12.94 11.33
C ARG A 604 0.22 13.49 11.69
N LEU A 605 0.15 14.63 12.39
CA LEU A 605 -1.10 15.27 12.75
C LEU A 605 -1.91 15.71 11.52
N TRP A 606 -1.22 16.24 10.48
CA TRP A 606 -1.86 16.57 9.23
C TRP A 606 -2.53 15.33 8.60
N LYS A 607 -1.76 14.25 8.41
CA LYS A 607 -2.31 13.05 7.75
C LYS A 607 -3.46 12.44 8.53
N ALA A 608 -3.39 12.44 9.86
CA ALA A 608 -4.47 11.93 10.72
C ALA A 608 -5.75 12.79 10.66
N CYS A 609 -5.63 14.11 10.40
CA CYS A 609 -6.75 15.06 10.45
C CYS A 609 -7.28 15.50 9.08
N ASP A 610 -6.53 15.36 7.96
CA ASP A 610 -6.87 16.04 6.70
C ASP A 610 -7.81 15.21 5.82
N ALA A 611 -7.66 13.89 5.78
CA ALA A 611 -8.46 13.03 4.94
C ALA A 611 -9.05 11.86 5.74
N GLN A 612 -10.29 11.50 5.41
CA GLN A 612 -10.90 10.27 5.94
C GLN A 612 -10.14 9.05 5.41
N VAL A 613 -10.15 7.98 6.20
CA VAL A 613 -9.53 6.71 5.81
C VAL A 613 -10.10 6.25 4.46
N GLY A 614 -9.21 5.90 3.54
CA GLY A 614 -9.54 5.42 2.20
C GLY A 614 -9.73 6.49 1.14
N ASP A 615 -9.80 7.77 1.51
CA ASP A 615 -9.83 8.88 0.55
C ASP A 615 -8.42 9.25 0.07
N ASP A 616 -8.30 9.65 -1.19
CA ASP A 616 -7.07 10.22 -1.71
C ASP A 616 -6.78 11.55 -1.01
N PHE A 617 -5.50 11.80 -0.70
CA PHE A 617 -5.09 12.99 0.04
C PHE A 617 -4.04 13.79 -0.73
N GLN A 618 -4.17 15.12 -0.65
CA GLN A 618 -3.26 16.04 -1.34
C GLN A 618 -2.09 16.42 -0.43
N ILE A 619 -0.88 16.26 -0.93
CA ILE A 619 0.35 16.62 -0.20
C ILE A 619 0.80 18.01 -0.67
N ASN A 620 0.49 19.01 0.16
CA ASN A 620 0.92 20.38 -0.03
C ASN A 620 1.66 20.88 1.24
N PRO A 621 2.98 21.02 1.22
CA PRO A 621 3.76 21.45 2.38
C PRO A 621 3.32 22.81 2.96
N GLU A 622 2.86 23.74 2.12
CA GLU A 622 2.36 25.05 2.57
C GLU A 622 1.09 24.90 3.42
N ASP A 623 0.14 24.07 2.97
CA ASP A 623 -1.09 23.80 3.70
C ASP A 623 -0.86 23.03 5.00
N ILE A 624 0.08 22.07 4.99
CA ILE A 624 0.47 21.30 6.17
C ILE A 624 0.93 22.25 7.28
N GLU A 625 1.87 23.15 6.96
CA GLU A 625 2.36 24.14 7.93
C GLU A 625 1.22 25.03 8.44
N GLN A 626 0.47 25.63 7.52
CA GLN A 626 -0.55 26.64 7.86
C GLN A 626 -1.67 26.09 8.74
N LYS A 627 -2.14 24.88 8.44
CA LYS A 627 -3.30 24.29 9.12
C LYS A 627 -2.94 23.59 10.44
N TYR A 628 -1.75 22.97 10.53
CA TYR A 628 -1.48 22.02 11.62
C TYR A 628 -0.35 22.42 12.56
N PHE A 629 0.68 23.15 12.13
CA PHE A 629 1.74 23.59 13.04
C PHE A 629 1.20 24.49 14.17
N GLY A 630 0.19 25.29 13.87
CA GLY A 630 -0.50 26.15 14.86
C GLY A 630 -1.24 25.34 15.94
N VAL A 631 -1.72 24.13 15.62
CA VAL A 631 -2.35 23.21 16.59
C VAL A 631 -1.35 22.75 17.63
N LEU A 632 -0.18 22.24 17.20
CA LEU A 632 0.90 21.84 18.11
C LEU A 632 1.37 23.02 18.98
N THR A 633 1.46 24.21 18.39
CA THR A 633 1.83 25.42 19.14
C THR A 633 0.82 25.74 20.24
N LYS A 634 -0.49 25.63 19.96
CA LYS A 634 -1.53 25.83 20.97
C LYS A 634 -1.47 24.81 22.09
N LEU A 635 -1.36 23.52 21.75
CA LEU A 635 -1.24 22.44 22.73
C LEU A 635 0.02 22.59 23.61
N PHE A 636 1.15 22.93 23.00
CA PHE A 636 2.38 23.22 23.72
C PHE A 636 2.20 24.38 24.72
N ASN A 637 1.52 25.44 24.29
CA ASN A 637 1.25 26.59 25.17
C ASN A 637 0.31 26.21 26.33
N VAL A 638 -0.68 25.35 26.14
CA VAL A 638 -1.54 24.83 27.23
C VAL A 638 -0.70 24.03 28.23
N ALA A 639 0.12 23.09 27.77
CA ALA A 639 1.00 22.30 28.63
C ALA A 639 2.03 23.18 29.35
N ARG A 640 2.62 24.17 28.66
CA ARG A 640 3.55 25.12 29.26
C ARG A 640 2.86 26.07 30.25
N PHE A 641 1.61 26.42 30.01
CA PHE A 641 0.82 27.20 30.97
C PHE A 641 0.51 26.37 32.23
N SER A 642 0.11 25.07 32.05
CA SER A 642 -0.14 24.19 33.18
C SER A 642 1.11 23.99 34.05
N SER A 643 2.30 23.97 33.46
CA SER A 643 3.58 23.81 34.16
C SER A 643 3.94 24.98 35.14
N GLN A 644 3.15 26.05 35.18
CA GLN A 644 3.30 27.15 36.13
C GLN A 644 2.60 26.88 37.48
N PHE A 645 1.79 25.84 37.51
CA PHE A 645 1.01 25.44 38.69
C PHE A 645 1.48 24.08 39.19
N ASP A 646 1.43 23.89 40.53
CA ASP A 646 1.87 22.64 41.12
C ASP A 646 1.00 21.47 40.62
N VAL A 647 1.65 20.38 40.29
CA VAL A 647 0.93 19.14 39.89
C VAL A 647 0.29 18.55 41.17
N PRO A 648 -1.03 18.35 41.18
CA PRO A 648 -1.72 17.68 42.29
C PRO A 648 -1.15 16.29 42.57
N SER A 649 -1.00 15.97 43.85
CA SER A 649 -0.39 14.71 44.33
C SER A 649 -1.16 13.47 43.90
N ASP A 650 -2.46 13.60 43.66
CA ASP A 650 -3.34 12.49 43.20
C ASP A 650 -4.28 12.99 42.10
N LEU A 651 -3.91 12.68 40.85
CA LEU A 651 -4.73 12.99 39.68
C LEU A 651 -5.84 11.94 39.42
N GLU A 652 -5.86 10.82 40.15
CA GLU A 652 -6.92 9.80 39.97
C GLU A 652 -8.12 10.10 40.84
N LYS A 653 -7.95 10.84 41.94
CA LYS A 653 -9.02 11.16 42.85
C LYS A 653 -9.69 12.48 42.50
N LEU A 654 -10.97 12.39 42.07
CA LEU A 654 -11.77 13.57 41.77
C LEU A 654 -11.90 14.50 42.99
N PRO A 655 -11.66 15.83 42.85
CA PRO A 655 -11.94 16.77 43.93
C PRO A 655 -13.41 16.78 44.36
N THR A 656 -13.67 16.97 45.65
CA THR A 656 -15.02 16.99 46.19
C THR A 656 -15.79 18.27 45.93
N ASN A 657 -15.08 19.38 45.62
CA ASN A 657 -15.65 20.71 45.43
C ASN A 657 -15.23 21.25 44.05
N LEU A 658 -15.79 20.70 42.99
CA LEU A 658 -15.63 21.24 41.65
C LEU A 658 -16.44 22.52 41.46
N ALA A 659 -15.92 23.47 40.73
CA ALA A 659 -16.69 24.64 40.30
C ALA A 659 -17.55 24.26 39.07
N PRO A 660 -18.66 24.99 38.79
CA PRO A 660 -19.50 24.68 37.64
C PRO A 660 -18.77 24.62 36.29
N GLU A 661 -17.78 25.49 36.08
CA GLU A 661 -16.96 25.46 34.88
C GLU A 661 -16.03 24.23 34.80
N ASP A 662 -15.62 23.68 35.96
CA ASP A 662 -14.83 22.44 35.99
C ASP A 662 -15.72 21.23 35.74
N GLU A 663 -16.94 21.19 36.26
CA GLU A 663 -17.93 20.13 35.95
C GLU A 663 -18.32 20.14 34.47
N TRP A 664 -18.57 21.32 33.89
CA TRP A 664 -18.85 21.47 32.47
C TRP A 664 -17.72 20.89 31.61
N ILE A 665 -16.47 21.32 31.82
CA ILE A 665 -15.38 20.89 30.94
C ILE A 665 -15.04 19.41 31.15
N LEU A 666 -15.14 18.86 32.37
CA LEU A 666 -14.89 17.46 32.62
C LEU A 666 -15.98 16.56 31.97
N SER A 667 -17.23 17.03 31.96
CA SER A 667 -18.32 16.34 31.24
C SER A 667 -18.07 16.28 29.73
N GLU A 668 -17.72 17.41 29.15
CA GLU A 668 -17.37 17.49 27.71
C GLU A 668 -16.13 16.64 27.39
N PHE A 669 -15.12 16.69 28.25
CA PHE A 669 -13.90 15.90 28.11
C PHE A 669 -14.19 14.39 28.14
N GLN A 670 -15.04 13.93 29.06
CA GLN A 670 -15.42 12.52 29.13
C GLN A 670 -16.08 12.03 27.85
N LEU A 671 -17.01 12.82 27.28
CA LEU A 671 -17.66 12.45 26.00
C LEU A 671 -16.65 12.41 24.83
N VAL A 672 -15.72 13.37 24.82
CA VAL A 672 -14.65 13.38 23.80
C VAL A 672 -13.77 12.14 23.95
N MET A 673 -13.35 11.78 25.17
CA MET A 673 -12.50 10.63 25.42
C MET A 673 -13.22 9.31 25.08
N GLN A 674 -14.49 9.16 25.41
CA GLN A 674 -15.29 7.99 24.98
C GLN A 674 -15.38 7.86 23.45
N ARG A 675 -15.56 8.99 22.76
CA ARG A 675 -15.56 9.01 21.28
C ARG A 675 -14.19 8.63 20.72
N VAL A 676 -13.11 9.11 21.32
CA VAL A 676 -11.74 8.80 20.89
C VAL A 676 -11.43 7.32 21.14
N GLU A 677 -11.77 6.78 22.31
CA GLU A 677 -11.57 5.37 22.64
C GLU A 677 -12.29 4.46 21.64
N LYS A 678 -13.58 4.76 21.39
CA LYS A 678 -14.36 4.04 20.39
C LYS A 678 -13.74 4.12 19.01
N ALA A 679 -13.28 5.31 18.59
CA ALA A 679 -12.64 5.51 17.30
C ALA A 679 -11.32 4.70 17.18
N TRP A 680 -10.52 4.60 18.25
CA TRP A 680 -9.34 3.74 18.28
C TRP A 680 -9.69 2.24 18.21
N GLN A 681 -10.79 1.81 18.85
CA GLN A 681 -11.31 0.44 18.75
C GLN A 681 -11.77 0.10 17.31
N GLU A 682 -12.40 1.06 16.64
CA GLU A 682 -12.91 0.94 15.26
C GLU A 682 -11.85 1.28 14.18
N ILE A 683 -10.60 1.59 14.60
CA ILE A 683 -9.49 1.98 13.69
C ILE A 683 -9.86 3.23 12.84
N ASP A 684 -10.70 4.10 13.36
CA ASP A 684 -11.06 5.39 12.76
C ASP A 684 -10.14 6.52 13.24
N ILE A 685 -8.96 6.58 12.62
CA ILE A 685 -7.91 7.58 12.94
C ILE A 685 -8.44 8.99 12.80
N TYR A 686 -9.21 9.27 11.75
CA TYR A 686 -9.72 10.60 11.45
C TYR A 686 -10.65 11.13 12.55
N THR A 687 -11.62 10.34 12.98
CA THR A 687 -12.56 10.73 14.05
C THR A 687 -11.83 10.97 15.36
N ALA A 688 -10.87 10.10 15.73
CA ALA A 688 -10.07 10.28 16.93
C ALA A 688 -9.24 11.58 16.88
N ALA A 689 -8.47 11.79 15.80
CA ALA A 689 -7.62 12.95 15.61
C ALA A 689 -8.40 14.28 15.59
N GLN A 690 -9.53 14.32 14.87
CA GLN A 690 -10.40 15.50 14.81
C GLN A 690 -11.04 15.80 16.16
N SER A 691 -11.49 14.78 16.90
CA SER A 691 -12.09 14.95 18.23
C SER A 691 -11.10 15.56 19.22
N LEU A 692 -9.89 14.99 19.28
CA LEU A 692 -8.80 15.50 20.12
C LEU A 692 -8.39 16.94 19.74
N LYS A 693 -8.17 17.21 18.46
CA LYS A 693 -7.80 18.53 17.95
C LYS A 693 -8.88 19.58 18.29
N ASN A 694 -10.14 19.28 17.99
CA ASN A 694 -11.24 20.23 18.16
C ASN A 694 -11.49 20.53 19.63
N PHE A 695 -11.48 19.54 20.50
CA PHE A 695 -11.62 19.76 21.95
C PHE A 695 -10.45 20.60 22.47
N SER A 696 -9.22 20.18 22.24
CA SER A 696 -8.04 20.81 22.83
C SER A 696 -7.81 22.24 22.36
N THR A 697 -8.03 22.54 21.08
CA THR A 697 -7.81 23.88 20.52
C THR A 697 -9.04 24.79 20.58
N GLY A 698 -10.23 24.21 20.47
CA GLY A 698 -11.50 24.90 20.48
C GLY A 698 -12.03 25.12 21.89
N VAL A 699 -12.41 24.04 22.58
CA VAL A 699 -13.12 24.13 23.86
C VAL A 699 -12.15 24.42 25.01
N LEU A 700 -11.13 23.57 25.19
CA LEU A 700 -10.18 23.69 26.30
C LEU A 700 -9.38 24.98 26.23
N ALA A 701 -8.58 25.19 25.19
CA ALA A 701 -7.64 26.31 25.13
C ALA A 701 -8.29 27.66 24.88
N SER A 702 -9.42 27.70 24.13
CA SER A 702 -10.05 28.95 23.73
C SER A 702 -11.14 29.44 24.69
N HIS A 703 -11.78 28.56 25.47
CA HIS A 703 -12.91 28.92 26.33
C HIS A 703 -12.66 28.60 27.79
N TRP A 704 -12.52 27.31 28.16
CA TRP A 704 -12.41 26.95 29.57
C TRP A 704 -11.17 27.57 30.25
N LEU A 705 -10.00 27.47 29.61
CA LEU A 705 -8.75 27.97 30.16
C LEU A 705 -8.85 29.48 30.47
N GLU A 706 -9.51 30.27 29.63
CA GLU A 706 -9.73 31.70 29.87
C GLU A 706 -10.67 31.93 31.04
N MET A 707 -11.67 31.08 31.29
CA MET A 707 -12.58 31.20 32.44
C MET A 707 -11.90 30.96 33.77
N VAL A 708 -10.92 30.02 33.81
CA VAL A 708 -10.32 29.58 35.07
C VAL A 708 -8.98 30.26 35.39
N LYS A 709 -8.41 31.07 34.49
CA LYS A 709 -7.11 31.72 34.70
C LYS A 709 -6.98 32.42 36.05
N SER A 710 -7.96 33.21 36.47
CA SER A 710 -7.93 33.91 37.75
C SER A 710 -7.89 32.91 38.93
N ARG A 711 -8.72 31.84 38.89
CA ARG A 711 -8.73 30.80 39.92
C ARG A 711 -7.38 30.10 40.03
N LEU A 712 -6.76 29.78 38.93
CA LEU A 712 -5.44 29.15 38.87
C LEU A 712 -4.37 30.07 39.51
N TYR A 713 -4.39 31.38 39.23
CA TYR A 713 -3.46 32.32 39.80
C TYR A 713 -3.74 32.56 41.30
N ASP A 714 -4.99 32.38 41.74
CA ASP A 714 -5.38 32.45 43.15
C ASP A 714 -5.06 31.14 43.93
N GLY A 715 -4.51 30.11 43.27
CA GLY A 715 -4.10 28.84 43.87
C GLY A 715 -5.25 27.87 44.13
N ASP A 716 -6.31 27.91 43.29
CA ASP A 716 -7.47 27.00 43.39
C ASP A 716 -7.07 25.58 43.00
N ASN A 717 -7.12 24.66 43.93
CA ASN A 717 -6.71 23.28 43.77
C ASN A 717 -7.64 22.50 42.81
N SER A 718 -8.92 22.84 42.75
CA SER A 718 -9.88 22.19 41.85
C SER A 718 -9.57 22.54 40.39
N ALA A 719 -9.34 23.82 40.09
CA ALA A 719 -8.94 24.28 38.77
C ALA A 719 -7.58 23.68 38.32
N ALA A 720 -6.60 23.61 39.24
CA ALA A 720 -5.28 23.02 38.96
C ALA A 720 -5.41 21.51 38.70
N TRP A 721 -6.20 20.79 39.50
CA TRP A 721 -6.47 19.37 39.29
C TRP A 721 -7.12 19.10 37.92
N THR A 722 -8.16 19.85 37.58
CA THR A 722 -8.90 19.73 36.33
C THR A 722 -7.96 19.98 35.14
N LEU A 723 -7.13 21.03 35.19
CA LEU A 723 -6.16 21.35 34.17
C LEU A 723 -5.14 20.24 33.97
N HIS A 724 -4.48 19.80 35.04
CA HIS A 724 -3.44 18.78 34.99
C HIS A 724 -4.01 17.40 34.56
N ARG A 725 -5.20 17.05 35.05
CA ARG A 725 -5.87 15.81 34.67
C ARG A 725 -6.14 15.77 33.17
N MET A 726 -6.75 16.83 32.61
CA MET A 726 -7.03 16.89 31.18
C MET A 726 -5.76 16.94 30.34
N VAL A 727 -4.74 17.70 30.73
CA VAL A 727 -3.46 17.78 29.98
C VAL A 727 -2.79 16.42 29.94
N ARG A 728 -2.71 15.71 31.09
CA ARG A 728 -2.11 14.36 31.16
C ARG A 728 -2.84 13.38 30.24
N ASP A 729 -4.15 13.29 30.37
CA ASP A 729 -4.97 12.34 29.63
C ASP A 729 -5.02 12.66 28.12
N LEU A 730 -4.99 13.95 27.76
CA LEU A 730 -4.85 14.38 26.36
C LEU A 730 -3.51 13.96 25.75
N LEU A 731 -2.40 14.09 26.51
CA LEU A 731 -1.09 13.66 26.02
C LEU A 731 -1.04 12.15 25.78
N ASP A 732 -1.69 11.35 26.64
CA ASP A 732 -1.84 9.92 26.43
C ASP A 732 -2.67 9.62 25.17
N ALA A 733 -3.82 10.26 25.03
CA ALA A 733 -4.70 10.07 23.88
C ALA A 733 -4.11 10.55 22.54
N PHE A 734 -3.25 11.62 22.59
CA PHE A 734 -2.51 12.10 21.41
C PHE A 734 -1.25 11.31 21.09
N SER A 735 -0.73 10.51 22.02
CA SER A 735 0.54 9.80 21.83
C SER A 735 0.59 8.87 20.61
N PRO A 736 -0.51 8.26 20.14
CA PRO A 736 -0.51 7.53 18.88
C PRO A 736 -0.21 8.42 17.66
N ILE A 737 -0.70 9.68 17.68
CA ILE A 737 -0.57 10.61 16.55
C ILE A 737 0.75 11.39 16.62
N CYS A 738 1.03 11.97 17.80
CA CYS A 738 2.16 12.85 18.04
C CYS A 738 3.06 12.29 19.17
N PRO A 739 3.83 11.20 18.91
CA PRO A 739 4.53 10.47 19.96
C PRO A 739 5.65 11.28 20.65
N PHE A 740 6.48 11.99 19.90
CA PHE A 740 7.60 12.76 20.47
C PHE A 740 7.10 13.98 21.26
N PHE A 741 6.09 14.65 20.73
CA PHE A 741 5.42 15.76 21.40
C PHE A 741 4.82 15.31 22.74
N SER A 742 4.05 14.24 22.73
CA SER A 742 3.39 13.69 23.90
C SER A 742 4.40 13.14 24.92
N HIS A 743 5.42 12.42 24.46
CA HIS A 743 6.51 11.92 25.29
C HIS A 743 7.23 13.04 26.04
N TYR A 744 7.67 14.07 25.32
CA TYR A 744 8.40 15.20 25.91
C TYR A 744 7.58 15.91 26.99
N LEU A 745 6.34 16.28 26.67
CA LEU A 745 5.50 17.03 27.60
C LEU A 745 5.10 16.22 28.81
N SER A 746 4.74 14.92 28.64
CA SER A 746 4.34 14.08 29.76
C SER A 746 5.52 13.72 30.66
N SER A 747 6.70 13.45 30.10
CA SER A 747 7.91 13.19 30.89
C SER A 747 8.34 14.41 31.67
N THR A 748 8.24 15.61 31.11
CA THR A 748 8.60 16.84 31.77
C THR A 748 7.62 17.25 32.89
N LEU A 749 6.31 17.01 32.67
CA LEU A 749 5.27 17.44 33.61
C LEU A 749 4.98 16.42 34.68
N TYR A 750 5.01 15.12 34.34
CA TYR A 750 4.45 14.04 35.16
C TYR A 750 5.46 12.92 35.45
N GLU A 751 6.73 13.09 35.10
CA GLU A 751 7.82 12.10 35.29
C GLU A 751 7.49 10.71 34.68
N ARG A 752 6.64 10.68 33.66
CA ARG A 752 6.24 9.46 32.93
C ARG A 752 6.09 9.74 31.44
N SER A 753 6.24 8.72 30.61
CA SER A 753 6.06 8.85 29.16
C SER A 753 4.65 8.49 28.72
N ALA A 754 4.00 9.36 27.97
CA ALA A 754 2.69 9.09 27.37
C ALA A 754 2.73 7.94 26.34
N VAL A 755 3.88 7.72 25.67
CA VAL A 755 4.04 6.61 24.71
C VAL A 755 4.17 5.22 25.36
N ASP A 756 4.38 5.18 26.68
CA ASP A 756 4.43 3.95 27.46
C ASP A 756 3.07 3.61 28.12
N ALA A 757 2.04 4.45 27.90
CA ALA A 757 0.71 4.16 28.39
C ALA A 757 0.14 2.89 27.70
N ASP A 758 -0.32 1.96 28.51
CA ASP A 758 -0.87 0.66 28.09
C ASP A 758 -2.35 0.47 28.48
N SER A 759 -2.99 1.58 28.84
CA SER A 759 -4.43 1.66 29.11
C SER A 759 -4.96 3.02 28.67
N PHE A 760 -6.10 3.03 27.99
CA PHE A 760 -6.72 4.29 27.60
C PHE A 760 -7.20 5.05 28.84
N PRO A 761 -6.90 6.37 28.95
CA PRO A 761 -7.23 7.14 30.13
C PRO A 761 -8.74 7.32 30.27
N THR A 762 -9.28 6.91 31.42
CA THR A 762 -10.68 7.05 31.77
C THR A 762 -10.83 7.92 33.00
N ILE A 763 -11.91 8.69 33.06
CA ILE A 763 -12.24 9.50 34.21
C ILE A 763 -13.59 9.07 34.79
N SER A 764 -13.61 8.78 36.09
CA SER A 764 -14.85 8.46 36.77
C SER A 764 -15.42 9.72 37.42
N LEU A 765 -16.47 10.27 36.83
CA LEU A 765 -17.16 11.42 37.36
C LEU A 765 -18.24 10.95 38.33
N ASN A 766 -18.43 11.68 39.46
CA ASN A 766 -19.42 11.37 40.51
C ASN A 766 -20.63 12.32 40.48
N PHE A 767 -20.82 13.02 39.36
CA PHE A 767 -21.95 13.90 39.10
C PHE A 767 -22.60 13.58 37.74
N GLU A 768 -23.86 14.04 37.56
CA GLU A 768 -24.59 13.82 36.30
C GLU A 768 -24.01 14.67 35.16
N LEU A 769 -23.84 14.07 33.99
CA LEU A 769 -23.36 14.75 32.78
C LEU A 769 -24.45 15.53 32.07
N ASP A 770 -25.70 15.09 32.29
CA ASP A 770 -26.87 15.66 31.61
C ASP A 770 -27.00 17.17 31.92
N GLY A 771 -27.17 17.96 30.88
CA GLY A 771 -27.27 19.42 30.98
C GLY A 771 -25.92 20.14 30.78
N TRP A 772 -24.76 19.58 31.15
CA TRP A 772 -23.47 20.22 30.95
C TRP A 772 -23.00 20.18 29.49
N THR A 773 -23.17 19.04 28.84
CA THR A 773 -22.71 18.84 27.44
C THR A 773 -23.61 19.55 26.43
N GLU A 774 -24.88 19.77 26.76
CA GLU A 774 -25.85 20.47 25.92
C GLU A 774 -25.55 21.98 25.78
N ILE A 775 -24.81 22.58 26.71
CA ILE A 775 -24.53 24.02 26.73
C ILE A 775 -23.22 24.42 26.03
N THR A 776 -22.37 23.46 25.66
CA THR A 776 -21.03 23.76 25.11
C THR A 776 -21.08 24.67 23.89
N GLU A 777 -21.96 24.39 22.93
CA GLU A 777 -22.14 25.26 21.76
C GLU A 777 -22.59 26.67 22.16
N SER A 778 -23.54 26.77 23.10
CA SER A 778 -24.01 28.05 23.61
C SER A 778 -22.90 28.86 24.32
N VAL A 779 -22.03 28.21 25.07
CA VAL A 779 -20.86 28.85 25.71
C VAL A 779 -19.90 29.39 24.64
N MET A 780 -19.62 28.60 23.61
CA MET A 780 -18.72 29.03 22.52
C MET A 780 -19.28 30.20 21.73
N ILE A 781 -20.59 30.18 21.43
CA ILE A 781 -21.27 31.26 20.73
C ILE A 781 -21.24 32.54 21.58
N PHE A 782 -21.69 32.45 22.84
CA PHE A 782 -21.70 33.58 23.75
C PHE A 782 -20.32 34.24 23.90
N ASN A 783 -19.27 33.47 24.18
CA ASN A 783 -17.91 33.99 24.27
C ASN A 783 -17.46 34.67 22.98
N SER A 784 -17.74 34.06 21.81
CA SER A 784 -17.37 34.62 20.51
C SER A 784 -18.09 35.95 20.22
N GLU A 785 -19.37 36.07 20.59
CA GLU A 785 -20.14 37.30 20.44
C GLU A 785 -19.62 38.41 21.32
N VAL A 786 -19.33 38.15 22.59
CA VAL A 786 -18.75 39.13 23.50
C VAL A 786 -17.38 39.60 23.05
N TRP A 787 -16.52 38.71 22.60
CA TRP A 787 -15.22 39.09 22.03
C TRP A 787 -15.34 39.91 20.76
N ARG A 788 -16.30 39.59 19.88
CA ARG A 788 -16.62 40.37 18.69
C ARG A 788 -17.10 41.78 19.05
N MET A 789 -18.04 41.91 19.99
CA MET A 789 -18.55 43.19 20.46
C MET A 789 -17.42 44.08 21.02
N LYS A 790 -16.55 43.55 21.85
CA LYS A 790 -15.35 44.25 22.35
C LYS A 790 -14.46 44.74 21.23
N LYS A 791 -14.20 43.90 20.26
CA LYS A 791 -13.36 44.23 19.09
C LYS A 791 -13.98 45.34 18.23
N GLU A 792 -15.29 45.27 17.99
CA GLU A 792 -16.04 46.29 17.24
C GLU A 792 -16.03 47.65 17.94
N GLN A 793 -16.04 47.66 19.26
CA GLN A 793 -15.94 48.85 20.09
C GLN A 793 -14.49 49.33 20.31
N GLY A 794 -13.49 48.67 19.76
CA GLY A 794 -12.06 48.96 19.97
C GLY A 794 -11.55 48.66 21.37
N LEU A 795 -12.26 47.84 22.15
CA LEU A 795 -11.92 47.52 23.54
C LEU A 795 -10.94 46.33 23.58
N SER A 796 -10.06 46.31 24.57
CA SER A 796 -9.26 45.12 24.88
C SER A 796 -10.14 44.03 25.50
N LEU A 797 -9.73 42.78 25.42
CA LEU A 797 -10.46 41.64 26.01
C LEU A 797 -10.64 41.79 27.54
N ASN A 798 -9.73 42.47 28.20
CA ASN A 798 -9.74 42.72 29.64
C ASN A 798 -10.50 43.98 30.07
N THR A 799 -11.09 44.73 29.14
CA THR A 799 -11.90 45.91 29.43
C THR A 799 -13.29 45.49 29.88
N GLU A 800 -13.85 46.21 30.88
CA GLU A 800 -15.26 46.06 31.30
C GLU A 800 -16.23 46.38 30.15
N ILE A 801 -17.33 45.66 30.11
CA ILE A 801 -18.41 45.88 29.14
C ILE A 801 -19.78 45.72 29.84
N SER A 802 -20.71 46.65 29.58
CA SER A 802 -22.04 46.67 30.16
C SER A 802 -23.10 46.17 29.15
N ASP A 803 -24.29 46.01 29.65
CA ASP A 803 -25.48 45.69 28.83
C ASP A 803 -25.46 44.32 28.13
N ILE A 804 -24.66 43.37 28.64
CA ILE A 804 -24.60 42.00 28.14
C ILE A 804 -25.29 41.08 29.14
N ILE A 805 -26.35 40.42 28.68
CA ILE A 805 -27.12 39.47 29.46
C ILE A 805 -26.63 38.06 29.19
N VAL A 806 -26.26 37.30 30.22
CA VAL A 806 -25.97 35.87 30.11
C VAL A 806 -27.25 35.12 29.83
N PRO A 807 -27.36 34.33 28.76
CA PRO A 807 -28.55 33.55 28.40
C PRO A 807 -29.00 32.62 29.53
N ASP A 808 -30.32 32.35 29.59
CA ASP A 808 -30.92 31.50 30.64
C ASP A 808 -30.30 30.09 30.71
N ASN A 809 -29.99 29.50 29.58
CA ASN A 809 -29.36 28.18 29.48
C ASN A 809 -27.88 28.17 29.97
N LEU A 810 -27.26 29.34 30.15
CA LEU A 810 -25.90 29.51 30.68
C LEU A 810 -25.86 30.04 32.09
N LEU A 811 -26.98 30.14 32.81
CA LEU A 811 -27.02 30.68 34.18
C LEU A 811 -26.16 29.88 35.17
N ALA A 812 -25.95 28.59 34.97
CA ALA A 812 -25.03 27.78 35.78
C ALA A 812 -23.58 28.26 35.66
N LEU A 813 -23.19 28.86 34.53
CA LEU A 813 -21.87 29.42 34.25
C LEU A 813 -21.86 30.97 34.33
N LYS A 814 -22.92 31.62 34.86
CA LYS A 814 -23.01 33.09 34.93
C LYS A 814 -21.78 33.71 35.62
N VAL A 815 -21.39 33.17 36.77
CA VAL A 815 -20.26 33.70 37.54
C VAL A 815 -18.93 33.62 36.76
N PRO A 816 -18.50 32.48 36.24
CA PRO A 816 -17.26 32.41 35.43
C PRO A 816 -17.32 33.26 34.15
N LEU A 817 -18.45 33.29 33.44
CA LEU A 817 -18.63 34.12 32.23
C LEU A 817 -18.55 35.62 32.54
N THR A 818 -19.21 36.06 33.64
CA THR A 818 -19.11 37.47 34.12
C THR A 818 -17.68 37.82 34.46
N ARG A 819 -16.97 36.95 35.17
CA ARG A 819 -15.56 37.14 35.54
C ARG A 819 -14.66 37.21 34.32
N MET A 820 -14.80 36.29 33.41
CA MET A 820 -13.95 36.20 32.18
C MET A 820 -14.11 37.42 31.30
N HIS A 821 -15.36 37.82 31.08
CA HIS A 821 -15.68 38.92 30.17
C HIS A 821 -15.70 40.32 30.82
N LYS A 822 -15.50 40.37 32.16
CA LYS A 822 -15.64 41.65 32.91
C LYS A 822 -17.01 42.32 32.65
N LEU A 823 -18.08 41.52 32.72
CA LEU A 823 -19.43 42.05 32.55
C LEU A 823 -19.82 42.89 33.75
N THR A 824 -20.36 44.09 33.51
CA THR A 824 -20.92 44.98 34.55
C THR A 824 -22.41 45.13 34.29
N ASP A 825 -23.15 45.45 35.38
CA ASP A 825 -24.61 45.68 35.32
C ASP A 825 -24.97 46.87 34.42
#